data_3d0117789f36ad86e15b4840c4829fd0
#
_entry.id   3d0117789f36ad86e15b4840c4829fd0
#
_cell.length_a   1.000
_cell.length_b   1.000
_cell.length_c   1.000
_cell.angle_alpha   90.00
_cell.angle_beta   90.00
_cell.angle_gamma   90.00
#
_symmetry.space_group_name_H-M   'P 1'
#
loop_
_entity.id
_entity.type
_entity.pdbx_description
1 polymer ?
#
loop_
_entity_poly.entity_id
_entity_poly.type
_entity_poly.pdbx_seq_one_letter_code
_entity_poly.pdbx_strand_id
1 'polypeptide(L)'
;MSLLDALNEPQRQAVMATDGPLLILAGAGSGKTRVLTHRTAYLIEECGVNPYNIMAITFTNKAAGEMRERIDQMVGYGSESIWVCTFHSTCVRILRRYIDRLGFGTNFTIYDSDDQKTLMKDICKRLEIDTKMYKEKMFLSAISSAKDELIDPIEFETRAAGDYVKRKQAQVYREYQQALKQNNALDFDDLIMKTVELFKLDKEVLASYQDRFRYIMVDEYQDTNTAQFELIRLLALKYQNLCVVGDDDQSIYKFRGANIYNILNFEHHFPDATVIKLEQNYRSTQNILDAANAVIANNQGRKEKRLWTDNGAGDKITFEQLDTAAEEADFVARDIARRVRKGEYQYKDCAILYRTNAQSRLFEERFITANIPYKIFGGVNFYARKEVKDLLAYLKTIDNGQDDLAVRRIINIPKRGIGAASINKVALYAQEQEISFYDALCVAEQVPGLGKAAAKIRPFVLFIQSMKAKAKLLSVADLLQEVIETTGYVRELEAEGTDEAEARIENIDELISKAVDYAEVEEAPTLNGFLENVALVADIDSFDENSDYVVLMTLHSAKGLEFPNVYLAGLEDGLFPSYMFITSDNSQAEIEEERRLAYVGITRAKKNLTITSARVRMVRGQTQYGKVSRFVREIPPELLSREIYEPKPKEESIEQSAFQKARKAFRTVPSYGGSGYGKEVGEGYGSTFHSSKATKPVYTKVENQRDFGSAGGTLSYQVGDRVRHIKFGDGEVMAIVSGGRDYEVTVDFDKAGTKKMFASFAKLKKV
;
A
#
# COMPACT_ATOMS: atom_id res chain seq x y z
N MET A 1 -16.29 -40.21 6.98
CA MET A 1 -16.09 -39.32 8.15
C MET A 1 -17.15 -38.21 8.04
N SER A 2 -17.85 -37.91 9.14
CA SER A 2 -18.78 -36.78 9.16
C SER A 2 -18.01 -35.46 8.95
N LEU A 3 -18.61 -34.49 8.30
CA LEU A 3 -18.04 -33.13 8.14
C LEU A 3 -17.65 -32.51 9.49
N LEU A 4 -18.23 -32.96 10.58
CA LEU A 4 -18.02 -32.43 11.93
C LEU A 4 -16.92 -33.14 12.73
N ASP A 5 -16.46 -34.36 12.32
CA ASP A 5 -15.50 -35.17 13.09
C ASP A 5 -14.13 -34.51 13.27
N ALA A 6 -13.74 -33.68 12.32
CA ALA A 6 -12.44 -33.00 12.31
C ALA A 6 -12.45 -31.62 13.03
N LEU A 7 -13.57 -31.23 13.64
CA LEU A 7 -13.76 -29.91 14.27
C LEU A 7 -13.75 -30.06 15.81
N ASN A 8 -13.16 -29.06 16.50
CA ASN A 8 -13.33 -28.91 17.93
C ASN A 8 -14.74 -28.44 18.29
N GLU A 9 -15.11 -28.47 19.58
CA GLU A 9 -16.48 -28.15 19.99
C GLU A 9 -16.92 -26.72 19.60
N PRO A 10 -16.17 -25.61 19.82
CA PRO A 10 -16.56 -24.27 19.34
C PRO A 10 -16.67 -24.18 17.82
N GLN A 11 -15.78 -24.82 17.07
CA GLN A 11 -15.84 -24.87 15.61
C GLN A 11 -17.11 -25.60 15.13
N ARG A 12 -17.46 -26.73 15.78
CA ARG A 12 -18.68 -27.49 15.49
C ARG A 12 -19.94 -26.67 15.75
N GLN A 13 -20.01 -25.98 16.88
CA GLN A 13 -21.09 -25.06 17.19
C GLN A 13 -21.24 -23.97 16.13
N ALA A 14 -20.13 -23.37 15.68
CA ALA A 14 -20.13 -22.34 14.64
C ALA A 14 -20.57 -22.87 13.27
N VAL A 15 -20.26 -24.13 12.94
CA VAL A 15 -20.73 -24.77 11.70
C VAL A 15 -22.22 -25.06 11.76
N MET A 16 -22.74 -25.50 12.90
CA MET A 16 -24.13 -25.93 13.10
C MET A 16 -25.10 -24.75 13.32
N ALA A 17 -24.63 -23.56 13.71
CA ALA A 17 -25.47 -22.37 13.88
C ALA A 17 -25.87 -21.80 12.50
N THR A 18 -26.87 -22.41 11.83
CA THR A 18 -27.21 -22.14 10.42
C THR A 18 -27.98 -20.88 10.19
N ASP A 19 -28.88 -20.51 11.09
CA ASP A 19 -29.84 -19.42 10.89
C ASP A 19 -29.49 -18.19 11.75
N GLY A 20 -29.84 -17.01 11.23
CA GLY A 20 -29.60 -15.73 11.89
C GLY A 20 -28.17 -15.21 11.79
N PRO A 21 -27.92 -14.01 12.36
CA PRO A 21 -26.59 -13.40 12.34
C PRO A 21 -25.62 -14.13 13.29
N LEU A 22 -24.43 -14.44 12.79
CA LEU A 22 -23.39 -15.16 13.53
C LEU A 22 -22.07 -14.39 13.45
N LEU A 23 -21.50 -14.04 14.59
CA LEU A 23 -20.15 -13.51 14.71
C LEU A 23 -19.21 -14.60 15.26
N ILE A 24 -18.21 -14.97 14.49
CA ILE A 24 -17.14 -15.89 14.92
C ILE A 24 -15.90 -15.05 15.22
N LEU A 25 -15.62 -14.84 16.51
CA LEU A 25 -14.39 -14.20 16.98
C LEU A 25 -13.28 -15.24 17.03
N ALA A 26 -12.45 -15.23 16.01
CA ALA A 26 -11.49 -16.29 15.76
C ALA A 26 -10.05 -15.76 15.81
N GLY A 27 -9.30 -16.10 16.84
CA GLY A 27 -7.92 -15.68 16.96
C GLY A 27 -7.01 -16.18 15.84
N ALA A 28 -5.76 -15.72 15.82
CA ALA A 28 -4.78 -16.16 14.83
C ALA A 28 -4.64 -17.69 14.85
N GLY A 29 -4.60 -18.34 13.68
CA GLY A 29 -4.37 -19.80 13.57
C GLY A 29 -5.47 -20.70 14.18
N SER A 30 -6.66 -20.16 14.50
CA SER A 30 -7.77 -20.93 15.10
C SER A 30 -8.65 -21.67 14.08
N GLY A 31 -8.32 -21.58 12.79
CA GLY A 31 -9.05 -22.26 11.73
C GLY A 31 -10.26 -21.48 11.18
N LYS A 32 -10.19 -20.14 11.10
CA LYS A 32 -11.21 -19.26 10.51
C LYS A 32 -11.78 -19.81 9.20
N THR A 33 -10.92 -19.94 8.20
CA THR A 33 -11.31 -20.43 6.87
C THR A 33 -11.83 -21.86 6.91
N ARG A 34 -11.29 -22.71 7.79
CA ARG A 34 -11.77 -24.08 7.98
C ARG A 34 -13.23 -24.10 8.45
N VAL A 35 -13.59 -23.27 9.41
CA VAL A 35 -14.98 -23.19 9.89
C VAL A 35 -15.92 -22.70 8.79
N LEU A 36 -15.52 -21.68 8.00
CA LEU A 36 -16.33 -21.19 6.89
C LEU A 36 -16.54 -22.24 5.80
N THR A 37 -15.50 -22.98 5.43
CA THR A 37 -15.61 -24.02 4.40
C THR A 37 -16.45 -25.20 4.87
N HIS A 38 -16.28 -25.65 6.12
CA HIS A 38 -17.11 -26.72 6.70
C HIS A 38 -18.56 -26.27 6.88
N ARG A 39 -18.82 -25.01 7.28
CA ARG A 39 -20.15 -24.45 7.35
C ARG A 39 -20.83 -24.43 5.99
N THR A 40 -20.10 -24.02 4.93
CA THR A 40 -20.60 -24.05 3.56
C THR A 40 -21.00 -25.46 3.15
N ALA A 41 -20.12 -26.44 3.36
CA ALA A 41 -20.39 -27.83 3.07
C ALA A 41 -21.57 -28.38 3.89
N TYR A 42 -21.66 -28.05 5.18
CA TYR A 42 -22.76 -28.46 6.06
C TYR A 42 -24.11 -27.90 5.61
N LEU A 43 -24.17 -26.64 5.20
CA LEU A 43 -25.40 -26.03 4.65
C LEU A 43 -25.89 -26.76 3.39
N ILE A 44 -24.98 -27.22 2.55
CA ILE A 44 -25.32 -27.92 1.31
C ILE A 44 -25.69 -29.38 1.58
N GLU A 45 -24.81 -30.14 2.23
CA GLU A 45 -24.94 -31.60 2.36
C GLU A 45 -25.96 -32.02 3.42
N GLU A 46 -26.01 -31.29 4.56
CA GLU A 46 -26.87 -31.69 5.68
C GLU A 46 -28.18 -30.87 5.74
N CYS A 47 -28.14 -29.58 5.37
CA CYS A 47 -29.32 -28.72 5.40
C CYS A 47 -30.03 -28.62 4.04
N GLY A 48 -29.45 -29.16 2.96
CA GLY A 48 -30.07 -29.14 1.62
C GLY A 48 -30.16 -27.74 1.00
N VAL A 49 -29.30 -26.81 1.40
CA VAL A 49 -29.25 -25.47 0.84
C VAL A 49 -28.69 -25.53 -0.57
N ASN A 50 -29.40 -24.91 -1.53
CA ASN A 50 -28.90 -24.85 -2.89
C ASN A 50 -27.60 -24.01 -2.94
N PRO A 51 -26.50 -24.54 -3.50
CA PRO A 51 -25.21 -23.85 -3.65
C PRO A 51 -25.35 -22.46 -4.28
N TYR A 52 -26.26 -22.27 -5.22
CA TYR A 52 -26.59 -20.98 -5.84
C TYR A 52 -27.02 -19.90 -4.83
N ASN A 53 -27.54 -20.29 -3.67
CA ASN A 53 -28.01 -19.36 -2.63
C ASN A 53 -26.91 -18.97 -1.62
N ILE A 54 -25.66 -19.40 -1.84
CA ILE A 54 -24.55 -19.17 -0.93
C ILE A 54 -23.57 -18.17 -1.54
N MET A 55 -23.15 -17.19 -0.73
CA MET A 55 -22.08 -16.24 -1.04
C MET A 55 -21.04 -16.31 0.07
N ALA A 56 -19.76 -16.42 -0.33
CA ALA A 56 -18.61 -16.35 0.57
C ALA A 56 -17.63 -15.28 0.06
N ILE A 57 -17.34 -14.30 0.90
CA ILE A 57 -16.51 -13.13 0.56
C ILE A 57 -15.23 -13.14 1.38
N THR A 58 -14.11 -12.87 0.72
CA THR A 58 -12.80 -12.67 1.35
C THR A 58 -12.09 -11.45 0.73
N PHE A 59 -10.85 -11.15 1.17
CA PHE A 59 -10.12 -9.95 0.74
C PHE A 59 -9.16 -10.17 -0.43
N THR A 60 -8.64 -11.39 -0.63
CA THR A 60 -7.66 -11.70 -1.68
C THR A 60 -8.13 -12.81 -2.60
N ASN A 61 -7.69 -12.78 -3.85
CA ASN A 61 -8.03 -13.83 -4.82
C ASN A 61 -7.42 -15.18 -4.41
N LYS A 62 -6.21 -15.18 -3.82
CA LYS A 62 -5.61 -16.40 -3.27
C LYS A 62 -6.51 -17.03 -2.21
N ALA A 63 -6.99 -16.25 -1.22
CA ALA A 63 -7.88 -16.78 -0.18
C ALA A 63 -9.22 -17.28 -0.76
N ALA A 64 -9.76 -16.60 -1.78
CA ALA A 64 -10.97 -17.05 -2.49
C ALA A 64 -10.73 -18.38 -3.22
N GLY A 65 -9.60 -18.52 -3.91
CA GLY A 65 -9.19 -19.76 -4.59
C GLY A 65 -9.04 -20.93 -3.59
N GLU A 66 -8.27 -20.73 -2.52
CA GLU A 66 -8.10 -21.75 -1.47
C GLU A 66 -9.42 -22.14 -0.80
N MET A 67 -10.31 -21.17 -0.56
CA MET A 67 -11.64 -21.44 0.01
C MET A 67 -12.47 -22.29 -0.95
N ARG A 68 -12.47 -21.97 -2.25
CA ARG A 68 -13.15 -22.72 -3.29
C ARG A 68 -12.64 -24.15 -3.37
N GLU A 69 -11.33 -24.35 -3.51
CA GLU A 69 -10.73 -25.70 -3.57
C GLU A 69 -11.12 -26.56 -2.37
N ARG A 70 -11.12 -25.99 -1.17
CA ARG A 70 -11.51 -26.72 0.06
C ARG A 70 -12.99 -27.07 0.08
N ILE A 71 -13.86 -26.21 -0.44
CA ILE A 71 -15.30 -26.48 -0.57
C ILE A 71 -15.51 -27.59 -1.62
N ASP A 72 -14.89 -27.48 -2.79
CA ASP A 72 -15.00 -28.46 -3.85
C ASP A 72 -14.57 -29.88 -3.43
N GLN A 73 -13.58 -29.99 -2.52
CA GLN A 73 -13.16 -31.27 -1.94
C GLN A 73 -14.19 -31.89 -0.99
N MET A 74 -15.08 -31.08 -0.38
CA MET A 74 -16.06 -31.52 0.61
C MET A 74 -17.46 -31.71 0.05
N VAL A 75 -17.80 -30.95 -0.99
CA VAL A 75 -19.16 -30.93 -1.61
C VAL A 75 -19.10 -31.75 -2.90
N GLY A 76 -20.02 -32.71 -3.02
CA GLY A 76 -20.00 -33.66 -4.13
C GLY A 76 -20.45 -33.06 -5.46
N TYR A 77 -21.38 -32.07 -5.47
CA TYR A 77 -21.94 -31.50 -6.70
C TYR A 77 -22.46 -30.08 -6.51
N GLY A 78 -22.28 -29.22 -7.53
CA GLY A 78 -22.89 -27.88 -7.58
C GLY A 78 -22.08 -26.78 -6.88
N SER A 79 -20.90 -27.09 -6.36
CA SER A 79 -20.00 -26.11 -5.70
C SER A 79 -19.61 -24.95 -6.62
N GLU A 80 -19.56 -25.16 -7.92
CA GLU A 80 -19.29 -24.16 -8.96
C GLU A 80 -20.32 -23.00 -8.94
N SER A 81 -21.54 -23.25 -8.45
CA SER A 81 -22.62 -22.25 -8.36
C SER A 81 -22.46 -21.30 -7.17
N ILE A 82 -21.58 -21.61 -6.20
CA ILE A 82 -21.33 -20.78 -5.02
C ILE A 82 -20.51 -19.54 -5.46
N TRP A 83 -20.91 -18.37 -4.98
CA TRP A 83 -20.08 -17.19 -5.16
C TRP A 83 -19.00 -17.10 -4.09
N VAL A 84 -17.82 -17.65 -4.39
CA VAL A 84 -16.61 -17.48 -3.58
C VAL A 84 -15.73 -16.45 -4.27
N CYS A 85 -15.69 -15.21 -3.77
CA CYS A 85 -15.05 -14.08 -4.45
C CYS A 85 -14.51 -13.06 -3.43
N THR A 86 -13.76 -12.06 -3.95
CA THR A 86 -13.43 -10.84 -3.19
C THR A 86 -14.59 -9.85 -3.24
N PHE A 87 -14.58 -8.83 -2.34
CA PHE A 87 -15.52 -7.72 -2.39
C PHE A 87 -15.57 -7.06 -3.77
N HIS A 88 -14.39 -6.74 -4.32
CA HIS A 88 -14.28 -6.06 -5.61
C HIS A 88 -14.79 -6.93 -6.76
N SER A 89 -14.41 -8.21 -6.83
CA SER A 89 -14.90 -9.13 -7.86
C SER A 89 -16.43 -9.29 -7.80
N THR A 90 -17.01 -9.34 -6.60
CA THR A 90 -18.45 -9.35 -6.41
C THR A 90 -19.10 -8.10 -7.00
N CYS A 91 -18.56 -6.92 -6.67
CA CYS A 91 -19.09 -5.64 -7.16
C CYS A 91 -18.96 -5.53 -8.68
N VAL A 92 -17.83 -5.91 -9.24
CA VAL A 92 -17.63 -5.88 -10.70
C VAL A 92 -18.65 -6.77 -11.41
N ARG A 93 -18.89 -8.00 -10.95
CA ARG A 93 -19.90 -8.92 -11.53
C ARG A 93 -21.33 -8.33 -11.48
N ILE A 94 -21.68 -7.59 -10.43
CA ILE A 94 -22.96 -6.91 -10.29
C ILE A 94 -23.03 -5.72 -11.25
N LEU A 95 -22.00 -4.86 -11.23
CA LEU A 95 -21.94 -3.65 -12.03
C LEU A 95 -21.92 -3.95 -13.54
N ARG A 96 -21.20 -5.00 -13.99
CA ARG A 96 -21.20 -5.43 -15.40
C ARG A 96 -22.61 -5.75 -15.95
N ARG A 97 -23.56 -6.06 -15.06
CA ARG A 97 -24.94 -6.39 -15.46
C ARG A 97 -25.90 -5.20 -15.40
N TYR A 98 -25.65 -4.23 -14.48
CA TYR A 98 -26.65 -3.25 -14.13
C TYR A 98 -26.14 -1.81 -14.00
N ILE A 99 -24.87 -1.53 -14.31
CA ILE A 99 -24.29 -0.20 -14.13
C ILE A 99 -24.89 0.83 -15.10
N ASP A 100 -25.50 0.39 -16.20
CA ASP A 100 -26.26 1.22 -17.12
C ASP A 100 -27.36 2.03 -16.41
N ARG A 101 -27.91 1.51 -15.30
CA ARG A 101 -28.84 2.22 -14.40
C ARG A 101 -28.22 3.46 -13.76
N LEU A 102 -26.91 3.52 -13.66
CA LEU A 102 -26.14 4.67 -13.15
C LEU A 102 -25.54 5.54 -14.30
N GLY A 103 -25.85 5.19 -15.54
CA GLY A 103 -25.44 5.92 -16.75
C GLY A 103 -23.96 5.71 -17.12
N PHE A 104 -23.42 4.51 -16.87
CA PHE A 104 -22.14 4.04 -17.37
C PHE A 104 -22.36 2.92 -18.39
N GLY A 105 -21.39 2.71 -19.27
CA GLY A 105 -21.35 1.53 -20.12
C GLY A 105 -20.92 0.29 -19.34
N THR A 106 -21.47 -0.87 -19.69
CA THR A 106 -21.14 -2.12 -19.00
C THR A 106 -19.71 -2.59 -19.22
N ASN A 107 -19.02 -2.08 -20.25
CA ASN A 107 -17.60 -2.31 -20.57
C ASN A 107 -16.67 -1.25 -19.93
N PHE A 108 -17.00 -0.75 -18.75
CA PHE A 108 -16.18 0.24 -18.06
C PHE A 108 -14.76 -0.24 -17.77
N THR A 109 -13.78 0.65 -17.80
CA THR A 109 -12.39 0.36 -17.44
C THR A 109 -12.19 0.52 -15.92
N ILE A 110 -11.39 -0.37 -15.32
CA ILE A 110 -10.97 -0.23 -13.91
C ILE A 110 -9.62 0.48 -13.89
N TYR A 111 -9.55 1.64 -13.24
CA TYR A 111 -8.35 2.44 -13.12
C TYR A 111 -7.50 2.00 -11.92
N ASP A 112 -6.23 1.69 -12.20
CA ASP A 112 -5.24 1.42 -11.16
C ASP A 112 -4.72 2.73 -10.54
N SER A 113 -3.81 2.60 -9.55
CA SER A 113 -3.26 3.77 -8.84
C SER A 113 -2.42 4.70 -9.73
N ASP A 114 -1.86 4.23 -10.84
CA ASP A 114 -1.10 5.07 -11.78
C ASP A 114 -2.02 5.76 -12.78
N ASP A 115 -3.09 5.07 -13.21
CA ASP A 115 -4.16 5.67 -14.01
C ASP A 115 -4.83 6.82 -13.23
N GLN A 116 -5.16 6.58 -11.94
CA GLN A 116 -5.69 7.60 -11.03
C GLN A 116 -4.75 8.81 -10.88
N LYS A 117 -3.43 8.57 -10.68
CA LYS A 117 -2.43 9.65 -10.59
C LYS A 117 -2.34 10.45 -11.88
N THR A 118 -2.40 9.78 -13.03
CA THR A 118 -2.32 10.43 -14.34
C THR A 118 -3.54 11.33 -14.56
N LEU A 119 -4.74 10.79 -14.29
CA LEU A 119 -5.98 11.55 -14.34
C LEU A 119 -5.94 12.76 -13.38
N MET A 120 -5.48 12.55 -12.15
CA MET A 120 -5.37 13.60 -11.13
C MET A 120 -4.42 14.72 -11.56
N LYS A 121 -3.29 14.40 -12.21
CA LYS A 121 -2.37 15.40 -12.77
C LYS A 121 -3.02 16.25 -13.84
N ASP A 122 -3.79 15.64 -14.73
CA ASP A 122 -4.51 16.35 -15.78
C ASP A 122 -5.59 17.27 -15.19
N ILE A 123 -6.32 16.83 -14.17
CA ILE A 123 -7.29 17.63 -13.44
C ILE A 123 -6.62 18.81 -12.73
N CYS A 124 -5.55 18.57 -11.97
CA CYS A 124 -4.82 19.64 -11.29
C CYS A 124 -4.30 20.68 -12.28
N LYS A 125 -3.81 20.26 -13.45
CA LYS A 125 -3.38 21.17 -14.52
C LYS A 125 -4.52 21.99 -15.07
N ARG A 126 -5.69 21.39 -15.33
CA ARG A 126 -6.90 22.07 -15.83
C ARG A 126 -7.46 23.08 -14.84
N LEU A 127 -7.42 22.76 -13.55
CA LEU A 127 -7.87 23.63 -12.46
C LEU A 127 -6.79 24.63 -12.00
N GLU A 128 -5.65 24.72 -12.70
CA GLU A 128 -4.51 25.59 -12.37
C GLU A 128 -4.03 25.44 -10.91
N ILE A 129 -4.06 24.21 -10.38
CA ILE A 129 -3.62 23.90 -9.02
C ILE A 129 -2.10 23.73 -9.01
N ASP A 130 -1.41 24.49 -8.15
CA ASP A 130 0.03 24.33 -7.92
C ASP A 130 0.33 23.00 -7.21
N THR A 131 0.78 21.98 -7.97
CA THR A 131 1.11 20.65 -7.47
C THR A 131 2.37 20.61 -6.60
N LYS A 132 3.15 21.70 -6.53
CA LYS A 132 4.25 21.81 -5.55
C LYS A 132 3.70 22.08 -4.15
N MET A 133 2.62 22.84 -4.05
CA MET A 133 1.94 23.14 -2.79
C MET A 133 0.92 22.06 -2.41
N TYR A 134 0.15 21.59 -3.38
CA TYR A 134 -0.90 20.57 -3.20
C TYR A 134 -0.59 19.33 -4.04
N LYS A 135 0.05 18.33 -3.42
CA LYS A 135 0.43 17.10 -4.12
C LYS A 135 -0.79 16.28 -4.52
N GLU A 136 -0.74 15.66 -5.69
CA GLU A 136 -1.82 14.82 -6.23
C GLU A 136 -2.28 13.74 -5.23
N LYS A 137 -1.32 13.15 -4.50
CA LYS A 137 -1.60 12.14 -3.49
C LYS A 137 -2.54 12.64 -2.38
N MET A 138 -2.48 13.93 -2.03
CA MET A 138 -3.37 14.52 -1.02
C MET A 138 -4.84 14.48 -1.48
N PHE A 139 -5.10 14.78 -2.75
CA PHE A 139 -6.44 14.73 -3.32
C PHE A 139 -6.94 13.29 -3.42
N LEU A 140 -6.12 12.38 -3.99
CA LEU A 140 -6.48 10.97 -4.11
C LEU A 140 -6.78 10.34 -2.74
N SER A 141 -5.98 10.63 -1.72
CA SER A 141 -6.22 10.11 -0.37
C SER A 141 -7.52 10.65 0.25
N ALA A 142 -7.83 11.94 0.04
CA ALA A 142 -9.08 12.53 0.54
C ALA A 142 -10.32 11.95 -0.17
N ILE A 143 -10.22 11.72 -1.48
CA ILE A 143 -11.30 11.11 -2.29
C ILE A 143 -11.52 9.66 -1.88
N SER A 144 -10.45 8.87 -1.75
CA SER A 144 -10.54 7.47 -1.31
C SER A 144 -11.20 7.36 0.06
N SER A 145 -10.75 8.18 1.04
CA SER A 145 -11.39 8.20 2.37
C SER A 145 -12.87 8.59 2.33
N ALA A 146 -13.25 9.53 1.45
CA ALA A 146 -14.66 9.91 1.28
C ALA A 146 -15.50 8.76 0.70
N LYS A 147 -14.98 8.06 -0.31
CA LYS A 147 -15.64 6.90 -0.92
C LYS A 147 -15.78 5.73 0.05
N ASP A 148 -14.77 5.46 0.87
CA ASP A 148 -14.82 4.45 1.93
C ASP A 148 -15.95 4.71 2.94
N GLU A 149 -16.28 5.98 3.17
CA GLU A 149 -17.39 6.42 4.03
C GLU A 149 -18.71 6.66 3.28
N LEU A 150 -18.78 6.34 1.98
CA LEU A 150 -19.94 6.58 1.10
C LEU A 150 -20.31 8.07 0.95
N ILE A 151 -19.36 8.97 1.13
CA ILE A 151 -19.56 10.41 0.96
C ILE A 151 -19.37 10.77 -0.51
N ASP A 152 -20.43 11.21 -1.17
CA ASP A 152 -20.37 11.66 -2.55
C ASP A 152 -19.78 13.09 -2.68
N PRO A 153 -19.44 13.56 -3.91
CA PRO A 153 -18.86 14.89 -4.10
C PRO A 153 -19.73 16.04 -3.57
N ILE A 154 -21.05 15.92 -3.60
CA ILE A 154 -21.98 16.96 -3.15
C ILE A 154 -21.98 17.02 -1.62
N GLU A 155 -22.07 15.88 -0.99
CA GLU A 155 -21.99 15.78 0.47
C GLU A 155 -20.61 16.23 0.99
N PHE A 156 -19.52 15.84 0.28
CA PHE A 156 -18.17 16.29 0.62
C PHE A 156 -18.04 17.82 0.52
N GLU A 157 -18.60 18.44 -0.52
CA GLU A 157 -18.62 19.89 -0.68
C GLU A 157 -19.38 20.58 0.46
N THR A 158 -20.53 20.01 0.87
CA THR A 158 -21.32 20.51 2.00
C THR A 158 -20.53 20.45 3.31
N ARG A 159 -19.83 19.34 3.57
CA ARG A 159 -18.97 19.14 4.74
C ARG A 159 -17.70 20.01 4.73
N ALA A 160 -17.29 20.47 3.55
CA ALA A 160 -16.11 21.33 3.36
C ALA A 160 -16.35 22.81 3.69
N ALA A 161 -17.56 23.20 4.08
CA ALA A 161 -17.91 24.59 4.38
C ALA A 161 -16.98 25.19 5.47
N GLY A 162 -16.34 26.32 5.12
CA GLY A 162 -15.42 27.02 6.04
C GLY A 162 -13.92 26.67 5.91
N ASP A 163 -13.57 25.54 5.31
CA ASP A 163 -12.17 25.12 5.12
C ASP A 163 -11.72 25.27 3.66
N TYR A 164 -10.73 26.15 3.44
CA TYR A 164 -10.21 26.42 2.09
C TYR A 164 -9.60 25.19 1.41
N VAL A 165 -8.86 24.36 2.14
CA VAL A 165 -8.22 23.15 1.59
C VAL A 165 -9.28 22.12 1.23
N LYS A 166 -10.26 21.89 2.14
CA LYS A 166 -11.36 20.96 1.89
C LYS A 166 -12.23 21.41 0.72
N ARG A 167 -12.47 22.71 0.53
CA ARG A 167 -13.19 23.22 -0.65
C ARG A 167 -12.45 22.92 -1.95
N LYS A 168 -11.11 23.05 -1.97
CA LYS A 168 -10.32 22.62 -3.13
C LYS A 168 -10.41 21.10 -3.36
N GLN A 169 -10.36 20.31 -2.29
CA GLN A 169 -10.56 18.86 -2.39
C GLN A 169 -11.94 18.53 -2.94
N ALA A 170 -12.99 19.21 -2.53
CA ALA A 170 -14.36 19.04 -3.03
C ALA A 170 -14.46 19.34 -4.54
N GLN A 171 -13.85 20.47 -4.97
CA GLN A 171 -13.79 20.82 -6.38
C GLN A 171 -13.09 19.75 -7.20
N VAL A 172 -11.92 19.27 -6.74
CA VAL A 172 -11.14 18.22 -7.41
C VAL A 172 -11.90 16.90 -7.42
N TYR A 173 -12.60 16.55 -6.33
CA TYR A 173 -13.39 15.33 -6.25
C TYR A 173 -14.52 15.32 -7.28
N ARG A 174 -15.24 16.42 -7.43
CA ARG A 174 -16.30 16.56 -8.45
C ARG A 174 -15.74 16.38 -9.86
N GLU A 175 -14.65 17.08 -10.20
CA GLU A 175 -13.98 16.95 -11.49
C GLU A 175 -13.44 15.55 -11.76
N TYR A 176 -12.94 14.88 -10.71
CA TYR A 176 -12.43 13.51 -10.79
C TYR A 176 -13.55 12.52 -11.12
N GLN A 177 -14.68 12.59 -10.43
CA GLN A 177 -15.84 11.73 -10.71
C GLN A 177 -16.46 12.01 -12.09
N GLN A 178 -16.50 13.27 -12.52
CA GLN A 178 -16.96 13.61 -13.86
C GLN A 178 -16.01 13.05 -14.94
N ALA A 179 -14.71 13.14 -14.74
CA ALA A 179 -13.72 12.61 -15.67
C ALA A 179 -13.78 11.07 -15.75
N LEU A 180 -13.94 10.37 -14.62
CA LEU A 180 -14.15 8.92 -14.60
C LEU A 180 -15.40 8.54 -15.39
N LYS A 181 -16.51 9.27 -15.20
CA LYS A 181 -17.74 9.00 -15.94
C LYS A 181 -17.59 9.23 -17.45
N GLN A 182 -16.91 10.29 -17.87
CA GLN A 182 -16.61 10.58 -19.26
C GLN A 182 -15.76 9.50 -19.93
N ASN A 183 -14.78 8.97 -19.20
CA ASN A 183 -13.89 7.90 -19.68
C ASN A 183 -14.55 6.51 -19.60
N ASN A 184 -15.80 6.41 -19.16
CA ASN A 184 -16.44 5.14 -18.80
C ASN A 184 -15.52 4.28 -17.93
N ALA A 185 -15.03 4.86 -16.84
CA ALA A 185 -14.07 4.24 -15.95
C ALA A 185 -14.53 4.33 -14.49
N LEU A 186 -14.10 3.37 -13.68
CA LEU A 186 -14.26 3.33 -12.23
C LEU A 186 -12.91 3.11 -11.58
N ASP A 187 -12.64 3.72 -10.44
CA ASP A 187 -11.54 3.30 -9.59
C ASP A 187 -11.97 2.17 -8.63
N PHE A 188 -11.02 1.65 -7.83
CA PHE A 188 -11.31 0.54 -6.92
C PHE A 188 -12.39 0.87 -5.89
N ASP A 189 -12.37 2.09 -5.35
CA ASP A 189 -13.33 2.53 -4.34
C ASP A 189 -14.73 2.70 -4.97
N ASP A 190 -14.80 3.15 -6.22
CA ASP A 190 -16.07 3.24 -6.98
C ASP A 190 -16.73 1.88 -7.16
N LEU A 191 -16.00 0.79 -7.30
CA LEU A 191 -16.61 -0.53 -7.48
C LEU A 191 -17.59 -0.85 -6.33
N ILE A 192 -17.20 -0.55 -5.10
CA ILE A 192 -18.04 -0.79 -3.93
C ILE A 192 -19.07 0.32 -3.79
N MET A 193 -18.66 1.59 -3.85
CA MET A 193 -19.56 2.74 -3.71
C MET A 193 -20.69 2.71 -4.72
N LYS A 194 -20.40 2.45 -6.01
CA LYS A 194 -21.41 2.38 -7.08
C LYS A 194 -22.32 1.16 -6.97
N THR A 195 -21.84 0.05 -6.42
CA THR A 195 -22.72 -1.10 -6.13
C THR A 195 -23.72 -0.77 -5.02
N VAL A 196 -23.27 -0.08 -3.96
CA VAL A 196 -24.15 0.41 -2.89
C VAL A 196 -25.15 1.43 -3.44
N GLU A 197 -24.70 2.37 -4.28
CA GLU A 197 -25.54 3.35 -4.94
C GLU A 197 -26.62 2.67 -5.82
N LEU A 198 -26.24 1.69 -6.62
CA LEU A 198 -27.15 0.89 -7.45
C LEU A 198 -28.22 0.21 -6.59
N PHE A 199 -27.86 -0.43 -5.50
CA PHE A 199 -28.81 -1.11 -4.61
C PHE A 199 -29.74 -0.15 -3.86
N LYS A 200 -29.28 1.07 -3.58
CA LYS A 200 -30.13 2.13 -3.00
C LYS A 200 -31.12 2.69 -4.02
N LEU A 201 -30.70 2.83 -5.28
CA LEU A 201 -31.49 3.38 -6.37
C LEU A 201 -32.52 2.36 -6.90
N ASP A 202 -32.05 1.14 -7.19
CA ASP A 202 -32.86 0.08 -7.83
C ASP A 202 -33.14 -1.06 -6.86
N LYS A 203 -34.37 -1.03 -6.28
CA LYS A 203 -34.82 -2.01 -5.28
C LYS A 203 -35.12 -3.39 -5.88
N GLU A 204 -35.39 -3.47 -7.17
CA GLU A 204 -35.62 -4.76 -7.85
C GLU A 204 -34.31 -5.50 -8.03
N VAL A 205 -33.24 -4.80 -8.44
CA VAL A 205 -31.89 -5.36 -8.49
C VAL A 205 -31.45 -5.84 -7.11
N LEU A 206 -31.61 -5.03 -6.07
CA LEU A 206 -31.29 -5.44 -4.70
C LEU A 206 -32.06 -6.69 -4.29
N ALA A 207 -33.40 -6.71 -4.49
CA ALA A 207 -34.26 -7.84 -4.11
C ALA A 207 -33.86 -9.13 -4.83
N SER A 208 -33.46 -9.05 -6.12
CA SER A 208 -33.00 -10.22 -6.86
C SER A 208 -31.73 -10.83 -6.29
N TYR A 209 -30.76 -9.99 -5.84
CA TYR A 209 -29.54 -10.46 -5.19
C TYR A 209 -29.76 -10.93 -3.75
N GLN A 210 -30.72 -10.34 -3.00
CA GLN A 210 -31.14 -10.85 -1.70
C GLN A 210 -31.77 -12.25 -1.83
N ASP A 211 -32.61 -12.48 -2.83
CA ASP A 211 -33.20 -13.80 -3.07
C ASP A 211 -32.21 -14.84 -3.55
N ARG A 212 -31.20 -14.38 -4.26
CA ARG A 212 -30.08 -15.23 -4.67
C ARG A 212 -29.20 -15.62 -3.47
N PHE A 213 -28.76 -14.66 -2.66
CA PHE A 213 -27.82 -14.88 -1.57
C PHE A 213 -28.52 -14.95 -0.22
N ARG A 214 -29.11 -16.11 0.06
CA ARG A 214 -29.82 -16.35 1.33
C ARG A 214 -28.88 -16.60 2.49
N TYR A 215 -27.65 -17.06 2.20
CA TYR A 215 -26.59 -17.30 3.16
C TYR A 215 -25.34 -16.54 2.72
N ILE A 216 -24.88 -15.62 3.56
CA ILE A 216 -23.73 -14.76 3.29
C ILE A 216 -22.67 -15.02 4.35
N MET A 217 -21.43 -15.31 3.89
CA MET A 217 -20.27 -15.50 4.76
C MET A 217 -19.19 -14.50 4.40
N VAL A 218 -18.59 -13.88 5.41
CA VAL A 218 -17.53 -12.88 5.23
C VAL A 218 -16.33 -13.26 6.09
N ASP A 219 -15.18 -13.50 5.45
CA ASP A 219 -13.90 -13.71 6.12
C ASP A 219 -13.17 -12.39 6.37
N GLU A 220 -12.26 -12.35 7.33
CA GLU A 220 -11.46 -11.18 7.73
C GLU A 220 -12.31 -9.91 7.98
N TYR A 221 -13.48 -10.07 8.59
CA TYR A 221 -14.48 -8.99 8.74
C TYR A 221 -13.97 -7.74 9.45
N GLN A 222 -12.94 -7.83 10.28
CA GLN A 222 -12.31 -6.70 10.97
C GLN A 222 -11.61 -5.70 10.01
N ASP A 223 -11.39 -6.08 8.76
CA ASP A 223 -10.75 -5.21 7.75
C ASP A 223 -11.75 -4.50 6.85
N THR A 224 -13.05 -4.68 7.08
CA THR A 224 -14.08 -4.01 6.28
C THR A 224 -14.14 -2.51 6.57
N ASN A 225 -14.32 -1.70 5.50
CA ASN A 225 -14.65 -0.28 5.61
C ASN A 225 -16.19 -0.07 5.68
N THR A 226 -16.63 1.17 5.80
CA THR A 226 -18.05 1.50 5.93
C THR A 226 -18.84 1.15 4.65
N ALA A 227 -18.25 1.33 3.47
CA ALA A 227 -18.90 1.00 2.20
C ALA A 227 -19.09 -0.53 2.06
N GLN A 228 -18.09 -1.33 2.42
CA GLN A 228 -18.17 -2.79 2.43
C GLN A 228 -19.19 -3.30 3.46
N PHE A 229 -19.19 -2.72 4.65
CA PHE A 229 -20.21 -3.02 5.67
C PHE A 229 -21.63 -2.77 5.14
N GLU A 230 -21.86 -1.58 4.55
CA GLU A 230 -23.17 -1.22 4.02
C GLU A 230 -23.62 -2.14 2.88
N LEU A 231 -22.69 -2.54 2.00
CA LEU A 231 -22.96 -3.52 0.94
C LEU A 231 -23.46 -4.85 1.52
N ILE A 232 -22.75 -5.39 2.51
CA ILE A 232 -23.13 -6.66 3.18
C ILE A 232 -24.45 -6.50 3.92
N ARG A 233 -24.63 -5.38 4.64
CA ARG A 233 -25.86 -5.08 5.35
C ARG A 233 -27.09 -5.08 4.41
N LEU A 234 -27.00 -4.40 3.26
CA LEU A 234 -28.07 -4.35 2.28
C LEU A 234 -28.42 -5.74 1.75
N LEU A 235 -27.42 -6.56 1.42
CA LEU A 235 -27.64 -7.92 0.94
C LEU A 235 -28.28 -8.83 2.01
N ALA A 236 -27.84 -8.71 3.26
CA ALA A 236 -28.29 -9.57 4.37
C ALA A 236 -29.68 -9.21 4.91
N LEU A 237 -30.21 -8.01 4.66
CA LEU A 237 -31.42 -7.47 5.31
C LEU A 237 -32.64 -8.39 5.22
N LYS A 238 -32.82 -9.13 4.12
CA LYS A 238 -34.04 -9.93 3.89
C LYS A 238 -34.05 -11.23 4.68
N TYR A 239 -32.94 -11.97 4.69
CA TYR A 239 -32.89 -13.31 5.29
C TYR A 239 -32.07 -13.35 6.60
N GLN A 240 -31.26 -12.37 6.86
CA GLN A 240 -30.41 -12.21 8.05
C GLN A 240 -29.44 -13.38 8.34
N ASN A 241 -29.27 -14.33 7.42
CA ASN A 241 -28.32 -15.42 7.57
C ASN A 241 -26.91 -14.94 7.19
N LEU A 242 -26.36 -14.07 8.03
CA LEU A 242 -25.06 -13.46 7.89
C LEU A 242 -24.06 -14.06 8.88
N CYS A 243 -23.07 -14.79 8.39
CA CYS A 243 -21.94 -15.28 9.19
C CYS A 243 -20.70 -14.46 8.90
N VAL A 244 -20.18 -13.76 9.89
CA VAL A 244 -18.93 -13.02 9.78
C VAL A 244 -17.85 -13.66 10.66
N VAL A 245 -16.63 -13.78 10.13
CA VAL A 245 -15.48 -14.31 10.85
C VAL A 245 -14.38 -13.26 10.85
N GLY A 246 -13.76 -13.05 12.01
CA GLY A 246 -12.68 -12.08 12.11
C GLY A 246 -11.94 -12.13 13.42
N ASP A 247 -10.83 -11.41 13.45
CA ASP A 247 -9.97 -11.20 14.59
C ASP A 247 -9.69 -9.70 14.73
N ASP A 248 -10.34 -9.04 15.68
CA ASP A 248 -10.13 -7.62 15.95
C ASP A 248 -8.67 -7.29 16.30
N ASP A 249 -7.91 -8.26 16.86
CA ASP A 249 -6.47 -8.14 17.11
C ASP A 249 -5.62 -8.19 15.83
N GLN A 250 -6.21 -8.53 14.68
CA GLN A 250 -5.56 -8.51 13.35
C GLN A 250 -6.08 -7.39 12.44
N SER A 251 -6.80 -6.40 12.97
CA SER A 251 -7.22 -5.22 12.20
C SER A 251 -6.04 -4.27 12.00
N ILE A 252 -5.42 -4.31 10.81
CA ILE A 252 -4.17 -3.60 10.48
C ILE A 252 -4.27 -2.76 9.20
N TYR A 253 -5.47 -2.56 8.65
CA TYR A 253 -5.69 -1.83 7.39
C TYR A 253 -6.48 -0.53 7.56
N LYS A 254 -6.40 0.12 8.73
CA LYS A 254 -7.03 1.43 8.97
C LYS A 254 -6.58 2.48 7.95
N PHE A 255 -5.29 2.45 7.55
CA PHE A 255 -4.75 3.33 6.52
C PHE A 255 -5.35 3.11 5.10
N ARG A 256 -6.12 2.02 4.91
CA ARG A 256 -6.94 1.71 3.73
C ARG A 256 -8.44 1.81 4.01
N GLY A 257 -8.84 2.58 5.02
CA GLY A 257 -10.23 2.80 5.34
C GLY A 257 -10.89 1.73 6.21
N ALA A 258 -10.19 0.65 6.63
CA ALA A 258 -10.77 -0.37 7.49
C ALA A 258 -11.30 0.23 8.81
N ASN A 259 -12.51 -0.19 9.18
CA ASN A 259 -13.18 0.29 10.37
C ASN A 259 -13.39 -0.86 11.37
N ILE A 260 -12.51 -0.94 12.36
CA ILE A 260 -12.56 -1.98 13.40
C ILE A 260 -13.91 -2.01 14.15
N TYR A 261 -14.62 -0.89 14.21
CA TYR A 261 -15.92 -0.83 14.89
C TYR A 261 -17.00 -1.68 14.22
N ASN A 262 -16.83 -2.07 12.95
CA ASN A 262 -17.72 -3.01 12.28
C ASN A 262 -17.78 -4.36 13.00
N ILE A 263 -16.64 -4.91 13.43
CA ILE A 263 -16.61 -6.16 14.19
C ILE A 263 -16.87 -5.94 15.69
N LEU A 264 -16.35 -4.85 16.27
CA LEU A 264 -16.55 -4.57 17.70
C LEU A 264 -18.03 -4.32 18.03
N ASN A 265 -18.77 -3.65 17.16
CA ASN A 265 -20.15 -3.26 17.33
C ASN A 265 -21.13 -4.16 16.56
N PHE A 266 -20.71 -5.36 16.14
CA PHE A 266 -21.55 -6.25 15.35
C PHE A 266 -22.91 -6.56 16.02
N GLU A 267 -22.90 -6.85 17.32
CA GLU A 267 -24.09 -7.12 18.13
C GLU A 267 -25.02 -5.90 18.26
N HIS A 268 -24.50 -4.68 18.11
CA HIS A 268 -25.30 -3.47 18.06
C HIS A 268 -26.07 -3.34 16.73
N HIS A 269 -25.44 -3.75 15.63
CA HIS A 269 -26.07 -3.73 14.29
C HIS A 269 -27.01 -4.93 14.07
N PHE A 270 -26.73 -6.05 14.75
CA PHE A 270 -27.49 -7.29 14.69
C PHE A 270 -27.77 -7.78 16.11
N PRO A 271 -28.84 -7.27 16.77
CA PRO A 271 -29.11 -7.56 18.19
C PRO A 271 -29.33 -9.05 18.51
N ASP A 272 -29.83 -9.82 17.53
CA ASP A 272 -30.08 -11.26 17.69
C ASP A 272 -28.84 -12.11 17.32
N ALA A 273 -27.65 -11.49 17.22
CA ALA A 273 -26.44 -12.19 16.79
C ALA A 273 -25.97 -13.19 17.82
N THR A 274 -25.65 -14.38 17.36
CA THR A 274 -24.88 -15.37 18.13
C THR A 274 -23.39 -15.06 18.03
N VAL A 275 -22.66 -15.08 19.15
CA VAL A 275 -21.20 -14.85 19.18
C VAL A 275 -20.49 -16.12 19.65
N ILE A 276 -19.58 -16.63 18.82
CA ILE A 276 -18.78 -17.83 19.14
C ILE A 276 -17.30 -17.46 19.09
N LYS A 277 -16.51 -17.86 20.13
CA LYS A 277 -15.07 -17.59 20.20
C LYS A 277 -14.27 -18.83 19.81
N LEU A 278 -13.27 -18.65 18.94
CA LEU A 278 -12.30 -19.70 18.59
C LEU A 278 -10.93 -19.30 19.13
N GLU A 279 -10.53 -19.92 20.25
CA GLU A 279 -9.31 -19.56 20.98
C GLU A 279 -8.19 -20.62 20.85
N GLN A 280 -8.52 -21.86 20.45
CA GLN A 280 -7.53 -22.89 20.19
C GLN A 280 -6.78 -22.62 18.91
N ASN A 281 -5.46 -22.47 19.02
CA ASN A 281 -4.55 -22.24 17.88
C ASN A 281 -3.93 -23.56 17.44
N TYR A 282 -3.92 -23.81 16.13
CA TYR A 282 -3.35 -25.01 15.50
C TYR A 282 -2.03 -24.75 14.75
N ARG A 283 -1.57 -23.49 14.76
CA ARG A 283 -0.40 -23.03 14.00
C ARG A 283 0.87 -23.03 14.82
N SER A 284 0.86 -22.30 15.91
CA SER A 284 2.04 -21.90 16.67
C SER A 284 2.26 -22.72 17.94
N THR A 285 3.47 -22.69 18.47
CA THR A 285 3.80 -23.22 19.81
C THR A 285 3.35 -22.25 20.92
N GLN A 286 3.22 -22.75 22.16
CA GLN A 286 2.65 -21.97 23.27
C GLN A 286 3.49 -20.72 23.63
N ASN A 287 4.84 -20.81 23.61
CA ASN A 287 5.69 -19.65 23.89
C ASN A 287 5.47 -18.48 22.93
N ILE A 288 5.23 -18.78 21.65
CA ILE A 288 4.89 -17.76 20.63
C ILE A 288 3.53 -17.13 20.95
N LEU A 289 2.54 -17.95 21.32
CA LEU A 289 1.20 -17.47 21.66
C LEU A 289 1.18 -16.65 22.96
N ASP A 290 1.94 -17.04 23.96
CA ASP A 290 2.04 -16.30 25.22
C ASP A 290 2.68 -14.94 25.00
N ALA A 291 3.69 -14.84 24.13
CA ALA A 291 4.25 -13.57 23.72
C ALA A 291 3.23 -12.70 22.95
N ALA A 292 2.50 -13.30 22.00
CA ALA A 292 1.46 -12.61 21.25
C ALA A 292 0.33 -12.11 22.17
N ASN A 293 -0.15 -12.96 23.08
CA ASN A 293 -1.17 -12.61 24.07
C ASN A 293 -0.70 -11.47 25.00
N ALA A 294 0.56 -11.50 25.45
CA ALA A 294 1.12 -10.47 26.33
C ALA A 294 1.23 -9.12 25.62
N VAL A 295 1.70 -9.10 24.37
CA VAL A 295 1.79 -7.86 23.57
C VAL A 295 0.41 -7.28 23.34
N ILE A 296 -0.55 -8.07 22.85
CA ILE A 296 -1.86 -7.55 22.44
C ILE A 296 -2.76 -7.16 23.62
N ALA A 297 -2.52 -7.71 24.81
CA ALA A 297 -3.25 -7.36 26.03
C ALA A 297 -3.12 -5.88 26.44
N ASN A 298 -2.11 -5.18 25.93
CA ASN A 298 -1.92 -3.75 26.16
C ASN A 298 -2.86 -2.85 25.33
N ASN A 299 -3.63 -3.40 24.38
CA ASN A 299 -4.67 -2.67 23.66
C ASN A 299 -5.98 -2.62 24.46
N GLN A 300 -6.64 -1.46 24.48
CA GLN A 300 -7.87 -1.26 25.25
C GLN A 300 -9.14 -1.58 24.46
N GLY A 301 -9.20 -1.20 23.20
CA GLY A 301 -10.39 -1.37 22.33
C GLY A 301 -10.42 -2.74 21.65
N ARG A 302 -10.58 -3.85 22.42
CA ARG A 302 -10.62 -5.21 21.88
C ARG A 302 -11.69 -6.08 22.53
N LYS A 303 -12.14 -7.13 21.82
CA LYS A 303 -12.96 -8.19 22.39
C LYS A 303 -12.04 -9.21 23.08
N GLU A 304 -12.25 -9.47 24.36
CA GLU A 304 -11.40 -10.33 25.17
C GLU A 304 -11.37 -11.76 24.63
N LYS A 305 -10.18 -12.27 24.33
CA LYS A 305 -9.86 -13.63 23.93
C LYS A 305 -8.42 -13.97 24.29
N ARG A 306 -8.11 -15.24 24.51
CA ARG A 306 -6.77 -15.72 24.82
C ARG A 306 -6.45 -16.97 24.00
N LEU A 307 -5.40 -16.89 23.19
CA LEU A 307 -4.93 -18.03 22.41
C LEU A 307 -4.21 -19.07 23.27
N TRP A 308 -4.51 -20.34 23.00
CA TRP A 308 -3.83 -21.50 23.57
C TRP A 308 -3.68 -22.60 22.52
N THR A 309 -2.77 -23.57 22.73
CA THR A 309 -2.49 -24.63 21.76
C THR A 309 -2.10 -25.94 22.43
N ASP A 310 -2.30 -27.05 21.72
CA ASP A 310 -1.80 -28.39 22.06
C ASP A 310 -0.44 -28.69 21.40
N ASN A 311 0.15 -27.76 20.64
CA ASN A 311 1.43 -27.92 19.91
C ASN A 311 2.66 -27.95 20.86
N GLY A 312 2.46 -27.95 22.18
CA GLY A 312 3.53 -27.88 23.16
C GLY A 312 4.12 -26.50 23.37
N ALA A 313 5.06 -26.38 24.32
CA ALA A 313 5.68 -25.14 24.71
C ALA A 313 6.49 -24.48 23.54
N GLY A 314 7.23 -25.31 22.81
CA GLY A 314 8.18 -24.85 21.80
C GLY A 314 9.44 -24.21 22.39
N ASP A 315 10.28 -23.68 21.51
CA ASP A 315 11.50 -22.98 21.90
C ASP A 315 11.20 -21.56 22.41
N LYS A 316 12.11 -21.00 23.21
CA LYS A 316 12.08 -19.60 23.58
C LYS A 316 12.27 -18.73 22.34
N ILE A 317 11.68 -17.54 22.37
CA ILE A 317 11.84 -16.54 21.31
C ILE A 317 13.29 -16.06 21.31
N THR A 318 13.97 -16.22 20.18
CA THR A 318 15.33 -15.69 20.02
C THR A 318 15.28 -14.18 19.89
N PHE A 319 15.91 -13.45 20.82
CA PHE A 319 16.06 -12.01 20.74
C PHE A 319 17.54 -11.63 20.59
N GLU A 320 17.85 -10.82 19.58
CA GLU A 320 19.21 -10.33 19.33
C GLU A 320 19.22 -8.81 19.09
N GLN A 321 20.00 -8.10 19.89
CA GLN A 321 20.26 -6.68 19.71
C GLN A 321 21.67 -6.49 19.15
N LEU A 322 21.77 -6.02 17.91
CA LEU A 322 23.00 -5.81 17.18
C LEU A 322 23.41 -4.32 17.23
N ASP A 323 24.69 -4.02 16.97
CA ASP A 323 25.14 -2.64 17.02
C ASP A 323 24.68 -1.86 15.78
N THR A 324 24.66 -2.48 14.61
CA THR A 324 24.26 -1.84 13.35
C THR A 324 23.23 -2.66 12.56
N ALA A 325 22.48 -2.00 11.68
CA ALA A 325 21.57 -2.66 10.76
C ALA A 325 22.26 -3.63 9.77
N ALA A 326 23.54 -3.37 9.45
CA ALA A 326 24.32 -4.28 8.62
C ALA A 326 24.66 -5.57 9.36
N GLU A 327 24.98 -5.48 10.64
CA GLU A 327 25.20 -6.65 11.50
C GLU A 327 23.91 -7.44 11.73
N GLU A 328 22.76 -6.76 11.81
CA GLU A 328 21.45 -7.40 11.86
C GLU A 328 21.22 -8.29 10.63
N ALA A 329 21.45 -7.75 9.43
CA ALA A 329 21.32 -8.50 8.19
C ALA A 329 22.33 -9.66 8.11
N ASP A 330 23.58 -9.44 8.56
CA ASP A 330 24.60 -10.48 8.64
C ASP A 330 24.23 -11.62 9.61
N PHE A 331 23.66 -11.28 10.76
CA PHE A 331 23.22 -12.27 11.74
C PHE A 331 22.12 -13.16 11.15
N VAL A 332 21.09 -12.56 10.56
CA VAL A 332 19.97 -13.30 9.97
C VAL A 332 20.43 -14.19 8.83
N ALA A 333 21.24 -13.66 7.90
CA ALA A 333 21.77 -14.45 6.79
C ALA A 333 22.63 -15.64 7.26
N ARG A 334 23.51 -15.44 8.25
CA ARG A 334 24.34 -16.49 8.80
C ARG A 334 23.55 -17.54 9.57
N ASP A 335 22.51 -17.13 10.33
CA ASP A 335 21.67 -18.06 11.07
C ASP A 335 20.88 -18.94 10.10
N ILE A 336 20.23 -18.38 9.08
CA ILE A 336 19.52 -19.14 8.05
C ILE A 336 20.46 -20.13 7.35
N ALA A 337 21.59 -19.64 6.81
CA ALA A 337 22.57 -20.49 6.11
C ALA A 337 23.11 -21.61 7.00
N ARG A 338 23.35 -21.35 8.29
CA ARG A 338 23.82 -22.33 9.24
C ARG A 338 22.80 -23.44 9.47
N ARG A 339 21.53 -23.08 9.67
CA ARG A 339 20.46 -24.03 9.99
C ARG A 339 20.05 -24.86 8.77
N VAL A 340 20.02 -24.24 7.57
CA VAL A 340 19.79 -24.97 6.31
C VAL A 340 20.92 -25.98 6.05
N ARG A 341 22.20 -25.60 6.26
CA ARG A 341 23.35 -26.53 6.14
C ARG A 341 23.29 -27.69 7.13
N LYS A 342 22.70 -27.49 8.31
CA LYS A 342 22.48 -28.56 9.30
C LYS A 342 21.28 -29.44 8.96
N GLY A 343 20.49 -29.10 7.96
CA GLY A 343 19.25 -29.80 7.61
C GLY A 343 18.10 -29.58 8.61
N GLU A 344 18.19 -28.52 9.43
CA GLU A 344 17.13 -28.17 10.39
C GLU A 344 15.87 -27.70 9.65
N TYR A 345 16.01 -26.96 8.52
CA TYR A 345 14.95 -26.54 7.61
C TYR A 345 15.46 -26.22 6.20
N GLN A 346 14.52 -25.91 5.28
CA GLN A 346 14.77 -25.43 3.92
C GLN A 346 14.68 -23.90 3.86
N TYR A 347 15.14 -23.27 2.77
CA TYR A 347 15.02 -21.83 2.61
C TYR A 347 13.56 -21.37 2.60
N LYS A 348 12.67 -22.14 1.98
CA LYS A 348 11.22 -21.84 1.93
C LYS A 348 10.53 -21.82 3.29
N ASP A 349 11.14 -22.45 4.30
CA ASP A 349 10.62 -22.45 5.65
C ASP A 349 10.87 -21.12 6.39
N CYS A 350 11.64 -20.21 5.80
CA CYS A 350 12.10 -18.98 6.43
C CYS A 350 11.45 -17.73 5.81
N ALA A 351 10.94 -16.83 6.66
CA ALA A 351 10.47 -15.53 6.26
C ALA A 351 11.11 -14.42 7.08
N ILE A 352 11.52 -13.33 6.41
CA ILE A 352 11.96 -12.08 7.06
C ILE A 352 10.84 -11.06 6.91
N LEU A 353 10.30 -10.64 8.03
CA LEU A 353 9.21 -9.67 8.10
C LEU A 353 9.73 -8.35 8.67
N TYR A 354 9.44 -7.26 7.97
CA TYR A 354 9.88 -5.92 8.33
C TYR A 354 8.76 -4.89 8.18
N ARG A 355 8.95 -3.70 8.76
CA ARG A 355 7.92 -2.65 8.73
C ARG A 355 7.83 -1.93 7.39
N THR A 356 8.95 -1.72 6.70
CA THR A 356 9.02 -0.99 5.43
C THR A 356 9.91 -1.69 4.42
N ASN A 357 9.57 -1.63 3.13
CA ASN A 357 10.35 -2.23 2.05
C ASN A 357 11.80 -1.72 1.96
N ALA A 358 12.07 -0.49 2.44
CA ALA A 358 13.44 0.03 2.47
C ALA A 358 14.41 -0.81 3.32
N GLN A 359 13.89 -1.64 4.24
CA GLN A 359 14.71 -2.52 5.08
C GLN A 359 15.22 -3.74 4.32
N SER A 360 14.57 -4.16 3.22
CA SER A 360 14.98 -5.35 2.45
C SER A 360 16.39 -5.25 1.91
N ARG A 361 16.84 -4.05 1.49
CA ARG A 361 18.09 -3.85 0.78
C ARG A 361 19.31 -4.46 1.48
N LEU A 362 19.42 -4.30 2.80
CA LEU A 362 20.56 -4.85 3.53
C LEU A 362 20.53 -6.38 3.59
N PHE A 363 19.34 -6.98 3.71
CA PHE A 363 19.17 -8.44 3.63
C PHE A 363 19.51 -8.95 2.24
N GLU A 364 19.05 -8.29 1.18
CA GLU A 364 19.37 -8.63 -0.22
C GLU A 364 20.88 -8.66 -0.46
N GLU A 365 21.59 -7.58 -0.07
CA GLU A 365 23.05 -7.48 -0.20
C GLU A 365 23.76 -8.66 0.49
N ARG A 366 23.28 -9.08 1.65
CA ARG A 366 23.86 -10.21 2.40
C ARG A 366 23.49 -11.57 1.82
N PHE A 367 22.27 -11.72 1.33
CA PHE A 367 21.82 -12.97 0.70
C PHE A 367 22.54 -13.24 -0.62
N ILE A 368 22.75 -12.21 -1.45
CA ILE A 368 23.58 -12.31 -2.66
C ILE A 368 25.00 -12.77 -2.30
N THR A 369 25.62 -12.13 -1.29
CA THR A 369 26.99 -12.48 -0.86
C THR A 369 27.08 -13.90 -0.29
N ALA A 370 26.02 -14.38 0.36
CA ALA A 370 25.96 -15.70 0.99
C ALA A 370 25.39 -16.80 0.07
N ASN A 371 25.04 -16.48 -1.19
CA ASN A 371 24.35 -17.38 -2.13
C ASN A 371 23.06 -17.98 -1.56
N ILE A 372 22.27 -17.20 -0.84
CA ILE A 372 20.97 -17.59 -0.31
C ILE A 372 19.90 -17.20 -1.33
N PRO A 373 19.10 -18.14 -1.86
CA PRO A 373 17.98 -17.81 -2.73
C PRO A 373 16.91 -17.05 -1.95
N TYR A 374 16.40 -15.95 -2.51
CA TYR A 374 15.35 -15.15 -1.87
C TYR A 374 14.38 -14.56 -2.88
N LYS A 375 13.18 -14.20 -2.41
CA LYS A 375 12.17 -13.47 -3.18
C LYS A 375 11.54 -12.37 -2.32
N ILE A 376 11.41 -11.17 -2.89
CA ILE A 376 10.79 -10.02 -2.23
C ILE A 376 9.36 -9.88 -2.71
N PHE A 377 8.42 -9.77 -1.76
CA PHE A 377 7.02 -9.50 -2.02
C PHE A 377 6.68 -8.04 -1.67
N GLY A 378 5.92 -7.37 -2.56
CA GLY A 378 5.63 -5.93 -2.46
C GLY A 378 6.67 -5.05 -3.17
N GLY A 379 7.42 -5.60 -4.12
CA GLY A 379 8.30 -4.87 -5.06
C GLY A 379 7.52 -4.15 -6.17
N VAL A 380 8.15 -3.94 -7.33
CA VAL A 380 7.46 -3.39 -8.52
C VAL A 380 6.54 -4.48 -9.09
N ASN A 381 5.24 -4.21 -9.05
CA ASN A 381 4.22 -5.12 -9.58
C ASN A 381 4.48 -5.41 -11.07
N PHE A 382 4.34 -6.68 -11.49
CA PHE A 382 4.47 -7.12 -12.88
C PHE A 382 3.61 -6.27 -13.83
N TYR A 383 2.36 -6.05 -13.47
CA TYR A 383 1.41 -5.25 -14.28
C TYR A 383 1.72 -3.74 -14.29
N ALA A 384 2.60 -3.25 -13.43
CA ALA A 384 3.08 -1.86 -13.43
C ALA A 384 4.27 -1.64 -14.39
N ARG A 385 4.85 -2.70 -14.95
CA ARG A 385 5.96 -2.61 -15.92
C ARG A 385 5.49 -1.91 -17.19
N LYS A 386 6.38 -1.10 -17.79
CA LYS A 386 6.03 -0.22 -18.91
C LYS A 386 5.43 -0.99 -20.09
N GLU A 387 6.13 -2.04 -20.55
CA GLU A 387 5.75 -2.87 -21.69
C GLU A 387 4.41 -3.57 -21.46
N VAL A 388 4.19 -4.08 -20.25
CA VAL A 388 2.93 -4.74 -19.86
C VAL A 388 1.79 -3.72 -19.87
N LYS A 389 1.99 -2.53 -19.26
CA LYS A 389 1.00 -1.45 -19.27
C LYS A 389 0.69 -0.94 -20.68
N ASP A 390 1.69 -0.87 -21.55
CA ASP A 390 1.48 -0.44 -22.94
C ASP A 390 0.57 -1.42 -23.67
N LEU A 391 0.81 -2.72 -23.54
CA LEU A 391 -0.02 -3.77 -24.16
C LEU A 391 -1.42 -3.83 -23.54
N LEU A 392 -1.53 -3.72 -22.21
CA LEU A 392 -2.82 -3.63 -21.54
C LEU A 392 -3.62 -2.39 -21.97
N ALA A 393 -2.95 -1.26 -22.24
CA ALA A 393 -3.63 -0.06 -22.75
C ALA A 393 -4.15 -0.26 -24.19
N TYR A 394 -3.48 -1.06 -25.02
CA TYR A 394 -4.05 -1.50 -26.29
C TYR A 394 -5.33 -2.32 -26.10
N LEU A 395 -5.29 -3.31 -25.21
CA LEU A 395 -6.45 -4.15 -24.91
C LEU A 395 -7.61 -3.33 -24.31
N LYS A 396 -7.31 -2.41 -23.37
CA LYS A 396 -8.28 -1.46 -22.81
C LYS A 396 -8.93 -0.60 -23.90
N THR A 397 -8.14 -0.07 -24.86
CA THR A 397 -8.65 0.75 -25.97
C THR A 397 -9.53 -0.07 -26.94
N ILE A 398 -9.20 -1.34 -27.15
CA ILE A 398 -10.00 -2.25 -27.98
C ILE A 398 -11.33 -2.56 -27.30
N ASP A 399 -11.36 -2.79 -26.00
CA ASP A 399 -12.57 -3.05 -25.22
C ASP A 399 -13.40 -1.78 -25.00
N ASN A 400 -12.75 -0.72 -24.48
CA ASN A 400 -13.37 0.57 -24.15
C ASN A 400 -12.69 1.73 -24.88
N GLY A 401 -13.23 2.15 -26.00
CA GLY A 401 -12.71 3.28 -26.75
C GLY A 401 -12.91 4.66 -26.07
N GLN A 402 -13.69 4.74 -24.99
CA GLN A 402 -13.90 5.98 -24.23
C GLN A 402 -12.82 6.24 -23.18
N ASP A 403 -11.93 5.26 -22.92
CA ASP A 403 -10.81 5.42 -22.01
C ASP A 403 -9.69 6.26 -22.64
N ASP A 404 -9.79 7.57 -22.50
CA ASP A 404 -8.86 8.55 -23.04
C ASP A 404 -7.42 8.33 -22.55
N LEU A 405 -7.22 7.82 -21.32
CA LEU A 405 -5.88 7.56 -20.79
C LEU A 405 -5.21 6.42 -21.54
N ALA A 406 -5.92 5.33 -21.77
CA ALA A 406 -5.42 4.20 -22.52
C ALA A 406 -5.09 4.60 -23.96
N VAL A 407 -6.00 5.31 -24.64
CA VAL A 407 -5.78 5.76 -26.04
C VAL A 407 -4.58 6.69 -26.15
N ARG A 408 -4.45 7.70 -25.28
CA ARG A 408 -3.33 8.66 -25.26
C ARG A 408 -2.01 7.96 -24.97
N ARG A 409 -2.00 6.91 -24.16
CA ARG A 409 -0.80 6.13 -23.85
C ARG A 409 -0.24 5.48 -25.11
N ILE A 410 -1.09 4.85 -25.92
CA ILE A 410 -0.66 4.00 -27.04
C ILE A 410 -0.58 4.69 -28.40
N ILE A 411 -1.17 5.87 -28.56
CA ILE A 411 -1.26 6.52 -29.89
C ILE A 411 0.09 6.68 -30.59
N ASN A 412 1.18 6.83 -29.84
CA ASN A 412 2.54 6.99 -30.35
C ASN A 412 3.52 5.92 -29.79
N ILE A 413 3.04 4.77 -29.36
CA ILE A 413 3.80 3.62 -28.91
C ILE A 413 3.32 2.39 -29.69
N PRO A 414 4.14 1.74 -30.51
CA PRO A 414 5.44 2.17 -31.05
C PRO A 414 5.40 3.53 -31.75
N LYS A 415 6.56 4.14 -31.99
CA LYS A 415 6.65 5.49 -32.54
C LYS A 415 5.97 5.62 -33.91
N ARG A 416 4.92 6.47 -34.01
CA ARG A 416 4.18 6.76 -35.25
C ARG A 416 4.41 8.18 -35.77
N GLY A 417 5.29 8.94 -35.10
CA GLY A 417 5.56 10.34 -35.45
C GLY A 417 4.38 11.28 -35.18
N ILE A 418 3.51 10.92 -34.23
CA ILE A 418 2.42 11.74 -33.72
C ILE A 418 2.94 12.48 -32.49
N GLY A 419 3.25 13.78 -32.64
CA GLY A 419 3.85 14.57 -31.56
C GLY A 419 2.81 15.09 -30.55
N ALA A 420 3.29 15.49 -29.36
CA ALA A 420 2.46 16.01 -28.28
C ALA A 420 1.57 17.18 -28.69
N ALA A 421 2.05 18.07 -29.60
CA ALA A 421 1.25 19.17 -30.11
C ALA A 421 0.00 18.70 -30.89
N SER A 422 0.12 17.61 -31.65
CA SER A 422 -1.02 17.00 -32.36
C SER A 422 -2.00 16.35 -31.39
N ILE A 423 -1.49 15.62 -30.42
CA ILE A 423 -2.29 15.00 -29.33
C ILE A 423 -3.09 16.06 -28.59
N ASN A 424 -2.46 17.19 -28.22
CA ASN A 424 -3.14 18.28 -27.53
C ASN A 424 -4.25 18.94 -28.40
N LYS A 425 -4.04 19.10 -29.72
CA LYS A 425 -5.08 19.62 -30.60
C LYS A 425 -6.30 18.70 -30.68
N VAL A 426 -6.07 17.42 -30.79
CA VAL A 426 -7.16 16.42 -30.77
C VAL A 426 -7.89 16.43 -29.43
N ALA A 427 -7.15 16.54 -28.31
CA ALA A 427 -7.75 16.58 -26.98
C ALA A 427 -8.61 17.84 -26.76
N LEU A 428 -8.17 18.99 -27.24
CA LEU A 428 -8.96 20.24 -27.20
C LEU A 428 -10.24 20.09 -28.03
N TYR A 429 -10.13 19.58 -29.26
CA TYR A 429 -11.28 19.33 -30.11
C TYR A 429 -12.26 18.33 -29.47
N ALA A 430 -11.77 17.25 -28.89
CA ALA A 430 -12.60 16.30 -28.17
C ALA A 430 -13.39 16.97 -27.03
N GLN A 431 -12.73 17.83 -26.26
CA GLN A 431 -13.35 18.60 -25.18
C GLN A 431 -14.38 19.61 -25.71
N GLU A 432 -14.10 20.33 -26.79
CA GLU A 432 -15.01 21.29 -27.40
C GLU A 432 -16.25 20.64 -28.00
N GLN A 433 -16.10 19.41 -28.52
CA GLN A 433 -17.22 18.66 -29.11
C GLN A 433 -17.91 17.72 -28.14
N GLU A 434 -17.46 17.65 -26.89
CA GLU A 434 -17.97 16.74 -25.85
C GLU A 434 -17.95 15.26 -26.28
N ILE A 435 -16.92 14.84 -27.03
CA ILE A 435 -16.70 13.46 -27.49
C ILE A 435 -15.44 12.86 -26.87
N SER A 436 -15.28 11.52 -26.94
CA SER A 436 -14.05 10.87 -26.48
C SER A 436 -12.84 11.26 -27.34
N PHE A 437 -11.64 11.12 -26.77
CA PHE A 437 -10.40 11.35 -27.52
C PHE A 437 -10.29 10.39 -28.71
N TYR A 438 -10.76 9.15 -28.58
CA TYR A 438 -10.78 8.19 -29.69
C TYR A 438 -11.76 8.61 -30.80
N ASP A 439 -12.95 9.09 -30.46
CA ASP A 439 -13.91 9.58 -31.46
C ASP A 439 -13.36 10.79 -32.21
N ALA A 440 -12.67 11.69 -31.49
CA ALA A 440 -11.98 12.81 -32.13
C ALA A 440 -10.84 12.36 -33.07
N LEU A 441 -10.14 11.26 -32.75
CA LEU A 441 -9.17 10.65 -33.67
C LEU A 441 -9.85 10.06 -34.91
N CYS A 442 -11.04 9.50 -34.80
CA CYS A 442 -11.80 8.97 -35.93
C CYS A 442 -12.15 10.07 -36.96
N VAL A 443 -12.34 11.30 -36.50
CA VAL A 443 -12.62 12.47 -37.32
C VAL A 443 -11.41 13.42 -37.42
N ALA A 444 -10.20 12.92 -37.33
CA ALA A 444 -8.96 13.73 -37.27
C ALA A 444 -8.80 14.74 -38.40
N GLU A 445 -9.40 14.51 -39.58
CA GLU A 445 -9.40 15.43 -40.70
C GLU A 445 -10.19 16.71 -40.43
N GLN A 446 -11.14 16.69 -39.49
CA GLN A 446 -11.98 17.83 -39.08
C GLN A 446 -11.34 18.63 -37.94
N VAL A 447 -10.28 18.12 -37.29
CA VAL A 447 -9.61 18.81 -36.17
C VAL A 447 -8.83 20.01 -36.67
N PRO A 448 -9.14 21.25 -36.20
CA PRO A 448 -8.51 22.47 -36.66
C PRO A 448 -6.98 22.45 -36.42
N GLY A 449 -6.23 22.82 -37.47
CA GLY A 449 -4.78 22.96 -37.38
C GLY A 449 -3.98 21.64 -37.22
N LEU A 450 -4.60 20.47 -37.41
CA LEU A 450 -3.92 19.19 -37.35
C LEU A 450 -3.10 18.89 -38.64
N GLY A 451 -3.58 19.33 -39.78
CA GLY A 451 -2.88 19.25 -41.08
C GLY A 451 -2.39 17.85 -41.43
N LYS A 452 -1.10 17.73 -41.80
CA LYS A 452 -0.49 16.45 -42.21
C LYS A 452 -0.46 15.40 -41.08
N ALA A 453 -0.67 15.77 -39.83
CA ALA A 453 -0.72 14.83 -38.73
C ALA A 453 -1.97 13.93 -38.76
N ALA A 454 -3.08 14.39 -39.35
CA ALA A 454 -4.28 13.58 -39.54
C ALA A 454 -4.00 12.28 -40.32
N ALA A 455 -3.17 12.39 -41.40
CA ALA A 455 -2.77 11.24 -42.20
C ALA A 455 -1.95 10.21 -41.41
N LYS A 456 -1.23 10.61 -40.35
CA LYS A 456 -0.50 9.68 -39.47
C LYS A 456 -1.42 9.04 -38.41
N ILE A 457 -2.53 9.67 -38.06
CA ILE A 457 -3.52 9.16 -37.12
C ILE A 457 -4.40 8.07 -37.73
N ARG A 458 -4.75 8.21 -39.02
CA ARG A 458 -5.65 7.31 -39.73
C ARG A 458 -5.23 5.83 -39.65
N PRO A 459 -3.94 5.44 -39.87
CA PRO A 459 -3.53 4.04 -39.72
C PRO A 459 -3.76 3.47 -38.32
N PHE A 460 -3.56 4.29 -37.27
CA PHE A 460 -3.85 3.91 -35.89
C PHE A 460 -5.34 3.65 -35.67
N VAL A 461 -6.21 4.52 -36.16
CA VAL A 461 -7.68 4.34 -36.04
C VAL A 461 -8.12 3.06 -36.74
N LEU A 462 -7.66 2.84 -38.00
CA LEU A 462 -7.99 1.65 -38.76
C LEU A 462 -7.49 0.37 -38.08
N PHE A 463 -6.29 0.42 -37.49
CA PHE A 463 -5.74 -0.68 -36.71
C PHE A 463 -6.65 -1.01 -35.50
N ILE A 464 -7.02 -0.04 -34.68
CA ILE A 464 -7.90 -0.25 -33.52
C ILE A 464 -9.28 -0.80 -33.96
N GLN A 465 -9.86 -0.26 -35.05
CA GLN A 465 -11.13 -0.77 -35.60
C GLN A 465 -11.02 -2.24 -36.04
N SER A 466 -9.89 -2.60 -36.68
CA SER A 466 -9.62 -3.98 -37.06
C SER A 466 -9.52 -4.90 -35.85
N MET A 467 -8.79 -4.47 -34.78
CA MET A 467 -8.64 -5.24 -33.55
C MET A 467 -9.97 -5.37 -32.80
N LYS A 468 -10.82 -4.32 -32.76
CA LYS A 468 -12.18 -4.41 -32.21
C LYS A 468 -13.04 -5.46 -32.92
N ALA A 469 -12.91 -5.58 -34.24
CA ALA A 469 -13.62 -6.61 -34.99
C ALA A 469 -13.07 -8.03 -34.69
N LYS A 470 -11.74 -8.18 -34.61
CA LYS A 470 -11.07 -9.43 -34.30
C LYS A 470 -11.30 -9.89 -32.86
N ALA A 471 -11.41 -8.98 -31.89
CA ALA A 471 -11.68 -9.30 -30.48
C ALA A 471 -12.99 -10.10 -30.24
N LYS A 472 -13.92 -10.06 -31.19
CA LYS A 472 -15.15 -10.85 -31.16
C LYS A 472 -14.97 -12.31 -31.56
N LEU A 473 -13.83 -12.65 -32.17
CA LEU A 473 -13.58 -13.93 -32.82
C LEU A 473 -12.36 -14.65 -32.24
N LEU A 474 -11.37 -13.90 -31.80
CA LEU A 474 -10.10 -14.42 -31.28
C LEU A 474 -10.14 -14.62 -29.77
N SER A 475 -9.35 -15.56 -29.27
CA SER A 475 -9.02 -15.64 -27.85
C SER A 475 -8.25 -14.39 -27.39
N VAL A 476 -8.19 -14.14 -26.10
CA VAL A 476 -7.44 -12.99 -25.54
C VAL A 476 -5.94 -13.12 -25.87
N ALA A 477 -5.39 -14.32 -25.78
CA ALA A 477 -3.99 -14.60 -26.12
C ALA A 477 -3.71 -14.35 -27.61
N ASP A 478 -4.56 -14.85 -28.52
CA ASP A 478 -4.41 -14.63 -29.96
C ASP A 478 -4.58 -13.14 -30.32
N LEU A 479 -5.52 -12.44 -29.68
CA LEU A 479 -5.70 -11.01 -29.87
C LEU A 479 -4.47 -10.21 -29.43
N LEU A 480 -3.88 -10.57 -28.26
CA LEU A 480 -2.67 -9.95 -27.75
C LEU A 480 -1.49 -10.18 -28.70
N GLN A 481 -1.33 -11.42 -29.18
CA GLN A 481 -0.31 -11.78 -30.18
C GLN A 481 -0.47 -10.95 -31.46
N GLU A 482 -1.69 -10.85 -31.99
CA GLU A 482 -2.01 -10.06 -33.18
C GLU A 482 -1.70 -8.54 -32.98
N VAL A 483 -1.97 -8.00 -31.79
CA VAL A 483 -1.58 -6.62 -31.43
C VAL A 483 -0.07 -6.46 -31.46
N ILE A 484 0.68 -7.37 -30.86
CA ILE A 484 2.15 -7.34 -30.81
C ILE A 484 2.76 -7.39 -32.22
N GLU A 485 2.30 -8.34 -33.05
CA GLU A 485 2.82 -8.55 -34.39
C GLU A 485 2.50 -7.38 -35.34
N THR A 486 1.22 -6.92 -35.32
CA THR A 486 0.76 -5.84 -36.22
C THR A 486 1.38 -4.49 -35.84
N THR A 487 1.56 -4.20 -34.54
CA THR A 487 2.21 -2.98 -34.09
C THR A 487 3.72 -3.02 -34.27
N GLY A 488 4.34 -4.20 -34.29
CA GLY A 488 5.79 -4.41 -34.31
C GLY A 488 6.45 -4.04 -32.96
N TYR A 489 5.72 -4.10 -31.84
CA TYR A 489 6.20 -3.70 -30.53
C TYR A 489 7.47 -4.48 -30.12
N VAL A 490 7.46 -5.81 -30.26
CA VAL A 490 8.61 -6.67 -29.94
C VAL A 490 9.76 -6.41 -30.92
N ARG A 491 9.49 -6.17 -32.21
CA ARG A 491 10.55 -5.85 -33.21
C ARG A 491 11.29 -4.55 -32.86
N GLU A 492 10.59 -3.54 -32.27
CA GLU A 492 11.25 -2.30 -31.81
C GLU A 492 12.19 -2.60 -30.64
N LEU A 493 11.80 -3.49 -29.71
CA LEU A 493 12.63 -3.92 -28.58
C LEU A 493 13.83 -4.76 -29.05
N GLU A 494 13.63 -5.72 -29.95
CA GLU A 494 14.72 -6.52 -30.56
C GLU A 494 15.77 -5.63 -31.24
N ALA A 495 15.32 -4.54 -31.87
CA ALA A 495 16.21 -3.58 -32.53
C ALA A 495 17.04 -2.74 -31.54
N GLU A 496 16.64 -2.64 -30.26
CA GLU A 496 17.44 -1.99 -29.21
C GLU A 496 18.67 -2.83 -28.84
N GLY A 497 18.60 -4.16 -28.89
CA GLY A 497 19.73 -5.11 -28.68
C GLY A 497 20.38 -4.99 -27.30
N THR A 498 19.62 -4.69 -26.26
CA THR A 498 20.10 -4.55 -24.88
C THR A 498 19.51 -5.61 -23.97
N ASP A 499 20.23 -6.00 -22.91
CA ASP A 499 19.73 -6.93 -21.88
C ASP A 499 18.40 -6.45 -21.28
N GLU A 500 18.22 -5.11 -21.18
CA GLU A 500 16.96 -4.52 -20.69
C GLU A 500 15.80 -4.76 -21.68
N ALA A 501 16.06 -4.71 -22.98
CA ALA A 501 15.06 -4.99 -24.01
C ALA A 501 14.69 -6.49 -24.01
N GLU A 502 15.66 -7.40 -23.83
CA GLU A 502 15.39 -8.84 -23.69
C GLU A 502 14.50 -9.11 -22.46
N ALA A 503 14.82 -8.53 -21.31
CA ALA A 503 13.99 -8.67 -20.11
C ALA A 503 12.55 -8.12 -20.30
N ARG A 504 12.38 -7.09 -21.15
CA ARG A 504 11.03 -6.59 -21.49
C ARG A 504 10.29 -7.57 -22.41
N ILE A 505 10.98 -8.24 -23.33
CA ILE A 505 10.39 -9.28 -24.17
C ILE A 505 9.94 -10.46 -23.32
N GLU A 506 10.75 -10.92 -22.37
CA GLU A 506 10.35 -11.95 -21.40
C GLU A 506 9.08 -11.56 -20.63
N ASN A 507 8.92 -10.28 -20.24
CA ASN A 507 7.70 -9.81 -19.60
C ASN A 507 6.48 -9.83 -20.52
N ILE A 508 6.68 -9.62 -21.82
CA ILE A 508 5.61 -9.73 -22.82
C ILE A 508 5.18 -11.19 -22.99
N ASP A 509 6.14 -12.12 -23.06
CA ASP A 509 5.86 -13.55 -23.15
C ASP A 509 5.12 -14.06 -21.90
N GLU A 510 5.49 -13.56 -20.72
CA GLU A 510 4.76 -13.86 -19.47
C GLU A 510 3.32 -13.30 -19.51
N LEU A 511 3.09 -12.12 -20.09
CA LEU A 511 1.73 -11.59 -20.25
C LEU A 511 0.87 -12.45 -21.18
N ILE A 512 1.46 -12.97 -22.27
CA ILE A 512 0.78 -13.90 -23.17
C ILE A 512 0.44 -15.20 -22.43
N SER A 513 1.38 -15.73 -21.64
CA SER A 513 1.16 -16.93 -20.83
C SER A 513 0.00 -16.72 -19.84
N LYS A 514 -0.09 -15.56 -19.21
CA LYS A 514 -1.22 -15.22 -18.33
C LYS A 514 -2.56 -15.12 -19.05
N ALA A 515 -2.56 -14.70 -20.32
CA ALA A 515 -3.78 -14.68 -21.12
C ALA A 515 -4.23 -16.10 -21.53
N VAL A 516 -3.28 -17.04 -21.74
CA VAL A 516 -3.57 -18.47 -21.96
C VAL A 516 -4.13 -19.09 -20.68
N ASP A 517 -3.43 -18.93 -19.54
CA ASP A 517 -3.86 -19.44 -18.22
C ASP A 517 -5.30 -18.99 -17.90
N TYR A 518 -5.61 -17.72 -18.16
CA TYR A 518 -6.96 -17.18 -17.95
C TYR A 518 -8.00 -17.92 -18.79
N ALA A 519 -7.69 -18.20 -20.06
CA ALA A 519 -8.61 -18.88 -20.97
C ALA A 519 -8.81 -20.37 -20.63
N GLU A 520 -7.87 -21.01 -19.92
CA GLU A 520 -7.98 -22.40 -19.47
C GLU A 520 -8.85 -22.53 -18.20
N VAL A 521 -8.87 -21.49 -17.35
CA VAL A 521 -9.57 -21.52 -16.07
C VAL A 521 -11.00 -20.98 -16.17
N GLU A 522 -11.26 -20.04 -17.08
CA GLU A 522 -12.55 -19.36 -17.19
C GLU A 522 -13.47 -20.10 -18.18
N GLU A 523 -14.70 -20.44 -17.76
CA GLU A 523 -15.68 -21.14 -18.61
C GLU A 523 -16.08 -20.37 -19.87
N ALA A 524 -16.11 -19.04 -19.78
CA ALA A 524 -16.43 -18.15 -20.89
C ALA A 524 -15.44 -16.97 -20.95
N PRO A 525 -14.21 -17.21 -21.41
CA PRO A 525 -13.16 -16.20 -21.41
C PRO A 525 -13.51 -15.04 -22.35
N THR A 526 -13.45 -13.81 -21.81
CA THR A 526 -13.69 -12.57 -22.56
C THR A 526 -12.54 -11.60 -22.37
N LEU A 527 -12.34 -10.68 -23.33
CA LEU A 527 -11.35 -9.61 -23.19
C LEU A 527 -11.60 -8.76 -21.94
N ASN A 528 -12.84 -8.41 -21.69
CA ASN A 528 -13.24 -7.63 -20.54
C ASN A 528 -12.95 -8.36 -19.21
N GLY A 529 -13.28 -9.66 -19.13
CA GLY A 529 -12.97 -10.49 -17.95
C GLY A 529 -11.47 -10.65 -17.71
N PHE A 530 -10.65 -10.74 -18.76
CA PHE A 530 -9.20 -10.74 -18.61
C PHE A 530 -8.67 -9.43 -18.02
N LEU A 531 -9.14 -8.28 -18.53
CA LEU A 531 -8.76 -6.98 -18.03
C LEU A 531 -9.20 -6.75 -16.57
N GLU A 532 -10.35 -7.30 -16.20
CA GLU A 532 -10.82 -7.33 -14.81
C GLU A 532 -9.91 -8.19 -13.94
N ASN A 533 -9.59 -9.41 -14.37
CA ASN A 533 -8.69 -10.32 -13.66
C ASN A 533 -7.34 -9.63 -13.40
N VAL A 534 -6.72 -9.06 -14.44
CA VAL A 534 -5.45 -8.31 -14.32
C VAL A 534 -5.56 -7.14 -13.33
N ALA A 535 -6.66 -6.38 -13.33
CA ALA A 535 -6.83 -5.23 -12.45
C ALA A 535 -6.97 -5.64 -10.97
N LEU A 536 -7.51 -6.83 -10.70
CA LEU A 536 -7.79 -7.31 -9.35
C LEU A 536 -6.69 -8.20 -8.74
N VAL A 537 -5.60 -8.47 -9.48
CA VAL A 537 -4.46 -9.26 -8.96
C VAL A 537 -3.64 -8.46 -7.95
N ALA A 538 -3.34 -9.08 -6.81
CA ALA A 538 -2.40 -8.56 -5.81
C ALA A 538 -1.04 -9.29 -5.91
N ASP A 539 0.06 -8.62 -5.51
CA ASP A 539 1.41 -9.20 -5.54
C ASP A 539 1.50 -10.51 -4.74
N ILE A 540 0.71 -10.64 -3.69
CA ILE A 540 0.69 -11.83 -2.83
C ILE A 540 0.08 -13.05 -3.53
N ASP A 541 -0.76 -12.85 -4.55
CA ASP A 541 -1.36 -13.95 -5.31
C ASP A 541 -0.31 -14.73 -6.12
N SER A 542 0.88 -14.15 -6.34
CA SER A 542 2.03 -14.81 -6.98
C SER A 542 2.93 -15.60 -6.02
N PHE A 543 2.55 -15.74 -4.75
CA PHE A 543 3.32 -16.50 -3.78
C PHE A 543 3.19 -18.02 -3.98
N ASP A 544 4.32 -18.67 -4.29
CA ASP A 544 4.42 -20.13 -4.44
C ASP A 544 5.12 -20.74 -3.21
N GLU A 545 4.39 -21.58 -2.47
CA GLU A 545 4.87 -22.26 -1.26
C GLU A 545 5.84 -23.42 -1.55
N ASN A 546 5.94 -23.88 -2.81
CA ASN A 546 6.77 -25.03 -3.19
C ASN A 546 8.19 -24.62 -3.57
N SER A 547 8.40 -23.39 -3.97
CA SER A 547 9.72 -22.90 -4.40
C SER A 547 10.66 -22.67 -3.21
N ASP A 548 11.89 -23.20 -3.26
CA ASP A 548 12.87 -23.14 -2.15
C ASP A 548 13.65 -21.83 -2.14
N TYR A 549 13.05 -20.77 -1.61
CA TYR A 549 13.68 -19.46 -1.37
C TYR A 549 13.22 -18.84 -0.05
N VAL A 550 14.07 -18.00 0.54
CA VAL A 550 13.69 -17.19 1.72
C VAL A 550 12.75 -16.06 1.27
N VAL A 551 11.66 -15.91 2.00
CA VAL A 551 10.65 -14.87 1.74
C VAL A 551 11.02 -13.57 2.47
N LEU A 552 11.04 -12.46 1.75
CA LEU A 552 11.20 -11.11 2.28
C LEU A 552 9.94 -10.29 2.01
N MET A 553 9.27 -9.80 3.06
CA MET A 553 8.06 -9.01 2.89
C MET A 553 7.79 -8.07 4.07
N THR A 554 6.88 -7.13 3.87
CA THR A 554 6.40 -6.31 4.99
C THR A 554 5.48 -7.11 5.91
N LEU A 555 5.39 -6.68 7.17
CA LEU A 555 4.44 -7.23 8.13
C LEU A 555 2.99 -7.22 7.62
N HIS A 556 2.60 -6.17 6.88
CA HIS A 556 1.25 -6.09 6.28
C HIS A 556 1.03 -7.16 5.20
N SER A 557 2.03 -7.40 4.35
CA SER A 557 1.96 -8.42 3.31
C SER A 557 1.95 -9.85 3.87
N ALA A 558 2.45 -10.04 5.10
CA ALA A 558 2.49 -11.33 5.77
C ALA A 558 1.12 -11.77 6.35
N LYS A 559 0.12 -10.88 6.38
CA LYS A 559 -1.22 -11.24 6.84
C LYS A 559 -1.81 -12.35 5.96
N GLY A 560 -2.41 -13.37 6.60
CA GLY A 560 -2.92 -14.56 5.92
C GLY A 560 -1.89 -15.68 5.73
N LEU A 561 -0.58 -15.38 5.70
CA LEU A 561 0.49 -16.35 5.52
C LEU A 561 0.98 -16.95 6.87
N GLU A 562 1.79 -18.00 6.78
CA GLU A 562 2.40 -18.65 7.95
C GLU A 562 3.68 -19.40 7.56
N PHE A 563 4.71 -19.31 8.39
CA PHE A 563 6.02 -19.89 8.11
C PHE A 563 6.55 -20.67 9.31
N PRO A 564 7.27 -21.78 9.10
CA PRO A 564 7.94 -22.52 10.19
C PRO A 564 8.87 -21.62 11.00
N ASN A 565 9.63 -20.74 10.34
CA ASN A 565 10.63 -19.86 10.96
C ASN A 565 10.42 -18.41 10.51
N VAL A 566 10.19 -17.53 11.46
CA VAL A 566 9.97 -16.09 11.20
C VAL A 566 11.07 -15.27 11.87
N TYR A 567 11.65 -14.36 11.11
CA TYR A 567 12.57 -13.32 11.57
C TYR A 567 11.83 -11.97 11.52
N LEU A 568 11.55 -11.38 12.70
CA LEU A 568 11.00 -10.02 12.80
C LEU A 568 12.16 -9.05 12.93
N ALA A 569 12.42 -8.28 11.88
CA ALA A 569 13.58 -7.41 11.79
C ALA A 569 13.27 -5.94 12.04
N GLY A 570 14.18 -5.24 12.69
CA GLY A 570 14.06 -3.80 12.94
C GLY A 570 13.05 -3.45 14.03
N LEU A 571 12.97 -4.23 15.10
CA LEU A 571 12.08 -3.96 16.24
C LEU A 571 12.67 -2.85 17.12
N GLU A 572 12.54 -1.60 16.66
CA GLU A 572 13.09 -0.39 17.27
C GLU A 572 12.04 0.71 17.39
N ASP A 573 11.92 1.36 18.56
CA ASP A 573 11.10 2.58 18.71
C ASP A 573 11.63 3.67 17.77
N GLY A 574 10.77 4.20 16.92
CA GLY A 574 11.10 5.13 15.82
C GLY A 574 11.06 4.50 14.43
N LEU A 575 11.25 3.17 14.32
CA LEU A 575 11.06 2.38 13.11
C LEU A 575 9.78 1.53 13.19
N PHE A 576 9.65 0.75 14.26
CA PHE A 576 8.47 -0.07 14.56
C PHE A 576 8.22 -0.13 16.10
N PRO A 577 7.29 0.69 16.61
CA PRO A 577 6.44 1.64 15.90
C PRO A 577 7.19 2.82 15.31
N SER A 578 6.63 3.41 14.24
CA SER A 578 7.21 4.58 13.58
C SER A 578 7.23 5.81 14.48
N TYR A 579 8.29 6.63 14.37
CA TYR A 579 8.41 7.88 15.14
C TYR A 579 7.22 8.81 14.94
N MET A 580 6.65 8.84 13.74
CA MET A 580 5.48 9.65 13.41
C MET A 580 4.26 9.27 14.27
N PHE A 581 4.05 7.98 14.51
CA PHE A 581 2.94 7.50 15.33
C PHE A 581 3.17 7.71 16.83
N ILE A 582 4.44 7.64 17.26
CA ILE A 582 4.81 7.92 18.66
C ILE A 582 4.53 9.37 19.05
N THR A 583 4.68 10.30 18.09
CA THR A 583 4.59 11.76 18.32
C THR A 583 3.29 12.39 17.85
N SER A 584 2.35 11.61 17.32
CA SER A 584 1.07 12.12 16.82
C SER A 584 0.12 12.51 17.96
N ASP A 585 -0.81 13.42 17.67
CA ASP A 585 -1.87 13.82 18.61
C ASP A 585 -2.80 12.65 19.01
N ASN A 586 -2.90 11.63 18.14
CA ASN A 586 -3.69 10.41 18.37
C ASN A 586 -2.79 9.18 18.61
N SER A 587 -1.65 9.40 19.27
CA SER A 587 -0.59 8.38 19.43
C SER A 587 -1.07 7.06 20.02
N GLN A 588 -2.03 7.07 20.96
CA GLN A 588 -2.55 5.85 21.58
C GLN A 588 -3.22 4.93 20.55
N ALA A 589 -4.16 5.44 19.75
CA ALA A 589 -4.87 4.63 18.75
C ALA A 589 -3.95 4.14 17.62
N GLU A 590 -2.93 4.94 17.27
CA GLU A 590 -1.94 4.56 16.26
C GLU A 590 -0.94 3.51 16.78
N ILE A 591 -0.53 3.63 18.04
CA ILE A 591 0.30 2.61 18.70
C ILE A 591 -0.48 1.30 18.88
N GLU A 592 -1.78 1.36 19.16
CA GLU A 592 -2.61 0.15 19.21
C GLU A 592 -2.70 -0.57 17.86
N GLU A 593 -2.76 0.17 16.75
CA GLU A 593 -2.72 -0.42 15.39
C GLU A 593 -1.34 -1.03 15.09
N GLU A 594 -0.25 -0.32 15.38
CA GLU A 594 1.11 -0.87 15.23
C GLU A 594 1.33 -2.10 16.14
N ARG A 595 0.69 -2.15 17.32
CA ARG A 595 0.73 -3.34 18.20
C ARG A 595 -0.03 -4.53 17.61
N ARG A 596 -1.19 -4.30 16.94
CA ARG A 596 -1.87 -5.35 16.17
C ARG A 596 -0.97 -5.85 15.03
N LEU A 597 -0.21 -4.96 14.40
CA LEU A 597 0.75 -5.35 13.36
C LEU A 597 1.89 -6.19 13.95
N ALA A 598 2.39 -5.88 15.14
CA ALA A 598 3.36 -6.72 15.85
C ALA A 598 2.76 -8.08 16.21
N TYR A 599 1.53 -8.11 16.72
CA TYR A 599 0.78 -9.34 16.98
C TYR A 599 0.62 -10.19 15.71
N VAL A 600 0.27 -9.56 14.58
CA VAL A 600 0.23 -10.27 13.28
C VAL A 600 1.59 -10.89 12.97
N GLY A 601 2.69 -10.14 13.07
CA GLY A 601 4.04 -10.65 12.81
C GLY A 601 4.42 -11.83 13.68
N ILE A 602 4.21 -11.73 14.99
CA ILE A 602 4.49 -12.81 15.96
C ILE A 602 3.70 -14.07 15.60
N THR A 603 2.41 -13.92 15.30
CA THR A 603 1.52 -15.06 15.00
C THR A 603 1.69 -15.65 13.61
N ARG A 604 2.64 -15.15 12.79
CA ARG A 604 3.03 -15.81 11.53
C ARG A 604 3.96 -17.02 11.75
N ALA A 605 4.66 -17.05 12.89
CA ALA A 605 5.57 -18.13 13.23
C ALA A 605 4.84 -19.41 13.67
N LYS A 606 5.22 -20.56 13.09
CA LYS A 606 4.74 -21.89 13.51
C LYS A 606 5.61 -22.46 14.62
N LYS A 607 6.94 -22.50 14.40
CA LYS A 607 7.89 -23.20 15.28
C LYS A 607 8.86 -22.24 15.95
N ASN A 608 9.52 -21.38 15.17
CA ASN A 608 10.58 -20.53 15.66
C ASN A 608 10.30 -19.06 15.33
N LEU A 609 10.50 -18.22 16.33
CA LEU A 609 10.43 -16.77 16.20
C LEU A 609 11.76 -16.16 16.63
N THR A 610 12.38 -15.42 15.73
CA THR A 610 13.59 -14.62 15.98
C THR A 610 13.25 -13.14 15.83
N ILE A 611 13.53 -12.34 16.84
CA ILE A 611 13.32 -10.90 16.85
C ILE A 611 14.69 -10.21 16.84
N THR A 612 14.90 -9.27 15.94
CA THR A 612 16.15 -8.51 15.85
C THR A 612 15.93 -7.01 15.94
N SER A 613 16.91 -6.31 16.51
CA SER A 613 16.95 -4.86 16.55
C SER A 613 18.40 -4.36 16.37
N ALA A 614 18.58 -3.18 15.81
CA ALA A 614 19.87 -2.51 15.69
C ALA A 614 19.92 -1.26 16.57
N ARG A 615 21.05 -1.02 17.25
CA ARG A 615 21.26 0.20 18.04
C ARG A 615 21.43 1.42 17.16
N VAL A 616 22.02 1.21 15.98
CA VAL A 616 22.31 2.27 15.00
C VAL A 616 21.81 1.86 13.62
N ARG A 617 21.00 2.70 13.02
CA ARG A 617 20.47 2.51 11.66
C ARG A 617 20.57 3.79 10.84
N MET A 618 20.92 3.66 9.58
CA MET A 618 20.88 4.78 8.63
C MET A 618 19.49 4.86 8.01
N VAL A 619 18.77 5.95 8.26
CA VAL A 619 17.42 6.20 7.71
C VAL A 619 17.48 7.52 6.94
N ARG A 620 17.16 7.49 5.63
CA ARG A 620 17.16 8.68 4.75
C ARG A 620 18.49 9.47 4.78
N GLY A 621 19.62 8.77 4.84
CA GLY A 621 20.95 9.39 4.88
C GLY A 621 21.37 9.96 6.25
N GLN A 622 20.58 9.77 7.28
CA GLN A 622 20.89 10.19 8.65
C GLN A 622 21.05 8.98 9.57
N THR A 623 22.07 9.03 10.43
CA THR A 623 22.27 8.01 11.46
C THR A 623 21.28 8.22 12.60
N GLN A 624 20.47 7.21 12.86
CA GLN A 624 19.50 7.20 13.97
C GLN A 624 19.91 6.17 15.01
N TYR A 625 19.75 6.52 16.28
CA TYR A 625 19.97 5.63 17.42
C TYR A 625 18.62 5.10 17.88
N GLY A 626 18.40 3.80 17.71
CA GLY A 626 17.17 3.11 18.07
C GLY A 626 17.22 2.55 19.49
N LYS A 627 16.09 2.65 20.21
CA LYS A 627 15.83 1.85 21.42
C LYS A 627 15.09 0.58 20.99
N VAL A 628 15.28 -0.50 21.72
CA VAL A 628 14.48 -1.72 21.50
C VAL A 628 12.99 -1.34 21.52
N SER A 629 12.23 -1.86 20.57
CA SER A 629 10.80 -1.59 20.43
C SER A 629 10.04 -1.89 21.73
N ARG A 630 9.07 -1.04 22.04
CA ARG A 630 8.13 -1.27 23.16
C ARG A 630 7.44 -2.62 23.04
N PHE A 631 7.14 -3.08 21.84
CA PHE A 631 6.48 -4.37 21.61
C PHE A 631 7.34 -5.55 22.04
N VAL A 632 8.67 -5.45 21.97
CA VAL A 632 9.57 -6.47 22.52
C VAL A 632 9.60 -6.42 24.05
N ARG A 633 9.53 -5.23 24.65
CA ARG A 633 9.49 -5.05 26.12
C ARG A 633 8.16 -5.50 26.74
N GLU A 634 7.10 -5.57 25.95
CA GLU A 634 5.79 -6.10 26.37
C GLU A 634 5.78 -7.64 26.40
N ILE A 635 6.78 -8.31 25.83
CA ILE A 635 6.96 -9.76 25.93
C ILE A 635 7.56 -10.10 27.29
N PRO A 636 6.98 -11.07 28.03
CA PRO A 636 7.55 -11.55 29.29
C PRO A 636 9.01 -12.01 29.13
N PRO A 637 9.93 -11.53 30.01
CA PRO A 637 11.36 -11.83 29.85
C PRO A 637 11.70 -13.32 29.85
N GLU A 638 10.92 -14.15 30.55
CA GLU A 638 11.09 -15.61 30.61
C GLU A 638 10.87 -16.30 29.26
N LEU A 639 10.13 -15.69 28.35
CA LEU A 639 9.90 -16.19 26.98
C LEU A 639 11.04 -15.85 26.04
N LEU A 640 11.88 -14.87 26.36
CA LEU A 640 13.01 -14.47 25.55
C LEU A 640 14.26 -15.30 25.86
N SER A 641 15.10 -15.53 24.83
CA SER A 641 16.38 -16.23 24.97
C SER A 641 17.44 -15.42 25.71
N ARG A 642 17.32 -14.10 25.67
CA ARG A 642 18.22 -13.11 26.31
C ARG A 642 17.45 -11.97 26.92
N GLU A 643 18.00 -11.39 28.01
CA GLU A 643 17.45 -10.16 28.60
C GLU A 643 17.67 -8.96 27.67
N ILE A 644 16.72 -8.04 27.67
CA ILE A 644 16.84 -6.75 26.96
C ILE A 644 17.86 -5.90 27.73
N TYR A 645 18.99 -5.62 27.10
CA TYR A 645 19.99 -4.73 27.71
C TYR A 645 19.52 -3.27 27.58
N GLU A 646 19.09 -2.69 28.69
CA GLU A 646 18.94 -1.25 28.81
C GLU A 646 20.20 -0.69 29.46
N PRO A 647 20.96 0.20 28.76
CA PRO A 647 22.05 0.92 29.41
C PRO A 647 21.44 1.72 30.56
N LYS A 648 21.82 1.40 31.81
CA LYS A 648 21.44 2.21 32.96
C LYS A 648 21.80 3.67 32.64
N PRO A 649 20.92 4.64 32.90
CA PRO A 649 21.29 6.04 32.75
C PRO A 649 22.63 6.21 33.50
N LYS A 650 23.66 6.68 32.82
CA LYS A 650 24.90 7.04 33.48
C LYS A 650 24.48 8.01 34.58
N GLU A 651 24.68 7.62 35.84
CA GLU A 651 24.58 8.58 36.96
C GLU A 651 25.41 9.77 36.51
N GLU A 652 24.76 10.92 36.30
CA GLU A 652 25.45 12.15 35.97
C GLU A 652 26.51 12.31 37.03
N SER A 653 27.78 12.29 36.63
CA SER A 653 28.86 12.51 37.60
C SER A 653 28.54 13.79 38.32
N ILE A 654 28.79 13.83 39.62
CA ILE A 654 28.51 14.98 40.50
C ILE A 654 29.04 16.29 39.88
N GLU A 655 30.06 16.21 39.04
CA GLU A 655 30.62 17.31 38.24
C GLU A 655 29.70 17.85 37.14
N GLN A 656 28.96 16.99 36.41
CA GLN A 656 28.01 17.43 35.36
C GLN A 656 26.77 18.04 35.98
N SER A 657 26.28 17.50 37.10
CA SER A 657 25.20 18.08 37.90
C SER A 657 25.58 19.45 38.51
N ALA A 658 26.83 19.61 38.97
CA ALA A 658 27.35 20.89 39.48
C ALA A 658 27.47 21.93 38.34
N PHE A 659 27.88 21.52 37.13
CA PHE A 659 27.99 22.40 35.96
C PHE A 659 26.60 22.87 35.46
N GLN A 660 25.60 22.01 35.48
CA GLN A 660 24.23 22.39 35.13
C GLN A 660 23.59 23.29 36.21
N LYS A 661 23.85 23.04 37.46
CA LYS A 661 23.41 23.92 38.57
C LYS A 661 24.09 25.29 38.52
N ALA A 662 25.40 25.36 38.24
CA ALA A 662 26.12 26.59 38.00
C ALA A 662 25.56 27.38 36.82
N ARG A 663 25.25 26.71 35.69
CA ARG A 663 24.66 27.33 34.49
C ARG A 663 23.22 27.84 34.72
N LYS A 664 22.42 27.21 35.59
CA LYS A 664 21.11 27.72 36.06
C LYS A 664 21.27 28.91 37.01
N ALA A 665 22.25 28.88 37.91
CA ALA A 665 22.49 29.99 38.85
C ALA A 665 22.98 31.26 38.12
N PHE A 666 23.74 31.16 37.04
CA PHE A 666 24.15 32.31 36.21
C PHE A 666 23.01 32.92 35.38
N ARG A 667 21.86 32.25 35.23
CA ARG A 667 20.67 32.78 34.52
C ARG A 667 19.71 33.56 35.44
N THR A 668 19.92 33.57 36.74
CA THR A 668 19.12 34.29 37.73
C THR A 668 19.94 35.34 38.44
N VAL A 669 20.48 36.33 37.73
CA VAL A 669 20.95 37.57 38.33
C VAL A 669 19.83 38.60 38.19
N PRO A 670 19.24 39.08 39.30
CA PRO A 670 18.24 40.14 39.23
C PRO A 670 18.92 41.44 38.85
N SER A 671 18.43 42.09 37.82
CA SER A 671 18.78 43.47 37.50
C SER A 671 18.19 44.39 38.61
N TYR A 672 19.07 45.00 39.37
CA TYR A 672 18.73 46.05 40.32
C TYR A 672 18.65 47.39 39.61
N GLY A 673 17.54 48.09 39.84
CA GLY A 673 17.55 49.52 39.98
C GLY A 673 16.79 50.36 38.98
N GLY A 674 15.74 51.01 39.47
CA GLY A 674 15.22 52.21 38.85
C GLY A 674 13.73 52.42 39.06
N SER A 675 13.40 53.08 40.18
CA SER A 675 12.09 53.57 40.59
C SER A 675 11.42 54.50 39.58
N GLY A 676 10.09 54.45 39.49
CA GLY A 676 9.30 55.52 38.87
C GLY A 676 7.86 55.15 38.53
N TYR A 677 7.00 55.39 39.47
CA TYR A 677 5.57 55.78 39.41
C TYR A 677 4.79 55.75 38.10
N GLY A 678 3.59 55.11 38.12
CA GLY A 678 2.40 55.75 37.57
C GLY A 678 1.46 54.92 36.73
N LYS A 679 0.38 54.46 37.36
CA LYS A 679 -1.03 54.39 36.90
C LYS A 679 -1.42 53.75 35.56
N GLU A 680 -2.19 52.71 35.75
CA GLU A 680 -3.51 52.30 35.18
C GLU A 680 -3.99 52.79 33.81
N VAL A 681 -4.69 51.84 33.18
CA VAL A 681 -5.92 51.87 32.36
C VAL A 681 -5.73 51.77 30.85
N GLY A 682 -6.40 50.77 30.30
CA GLY A 682 -7.14 50.88 29.04
C GLY A 682 -6.82 49.96 27.92
N GLU A 683 -7.81 49.20 27.60
CA GLU A 683 -8.05 48.38 26.42
C GLU A 683 -7.66 49.00 25.08
N GLY A 684 -7.35 48.16 24.09
CA GLY A 684 -7.61 48.57 22.71
C GLY A 684 -6.67 48.00 21.66
N TYR A 685 -7.24 47.20 20.84
CA TYR A 685 -6.90 46.76 19.45
C TYR A 685 -5.89 47.58 18.67
N GLY A 686 -5.08 46.90 17.85
CA GLY A 686 -4.58 47.47 16.62
C GLY A 686 -3.22 46.97 16.14
N SER A 687 -3.26 46.17 15.08
CA SER A 687 -2.14 45.77 14.24
C SER A 687 -1.32 46.96 13.73
N THR A 688 0.00 46.86 13.69
CA THR A 688 0.79 47.35 12.55
C THR A 688 2.22 46.81 12.56
N PHE A 689 2.64 46.27 11.45
CA PHE A 689 4.02 45.90 11.11
C PHE A 689 4.92 47.12 11.07
N HIS A 690 6.07 47.08 11.74
CA HIS A 690 7.23 47.88 11.33
C HIS A 690 8.51 47.02 11.31
N SER A 691 9.15 47.03 10.14
CA SER A 691 10.45 46.46 9.87
C SER A 691 11.54 47.21 10.63
N SER A 692 12.37 46.51 11.37
CA SER A 692 13.63 47.04 11.85
C SER A 692 14.79 46.20 11.33
N LYS A 693 15.75 46.89 10.70
CA LYS A 693 16.99 46.38 10.10
C LYS A 693 17.80 45.60 11.14
N ALA A 694 18.13 44.38 10.84
CA ALA A 694 19.07 43.58 11.61
C ALA A 694 20.51 43.97 11.31
N THR A 695 21.25 44.38 12.31
CA THR A 695 22.71 44.57 12.28
C THR A 695 23.42 43.22 12.23
N LYS A 696 24.44 43.13 11.37
CA LYS A 696 25.29 41.95 11.18
C LYS A 696 26.10 41.62 12.44
N PRO A 697 26.22 40.35 12.86
CA PRO A 697 27.18 39.97 13.89
C PRO A 697 28.59 39.89 13.30
N VAL A 698 29.52 40.50 14.00
CA VAL A 698 30.98 40.43 13.75
C VAL A 698 31.48 39.11 14.36
N TYR A 699 32.08 38.26 13.52
CA TYR A 699 32.78 37.06 13.98
C TYR A 699 34.26 37.34 14.13
N THR A 700 34.78 37.20 15.34
CA THR A 700 36.21 37.16 15.65
C THR A 700 36.78 35.79 15.36
N LYS A 701 37.88 35.76 14.62
CA LYS A 701 38.72 34.61 14.30
C LYS A 701 39.28 33.97 15.58
N VAL A 702 39.10 32.65 15.73
CA VAL A 702 39.95 31.86 16.63
C VAL A 702 40.59 30.76 15.76
N GLU A 703 41.91 30.89 15.59
CA GLU A 703 42.79 29.84 15.04
C GLU A 703 42.97 28.74 16.09
N ASN A 704 42.72 27.49 15.70
CA ASN A 704 43.36 26.34 16.31
C ASN A 704 43.64 25.28 15.26
N GLN A 705 44.92 25.16 14.89
CA GLN A 705 45.47 24.04 14.16
C GLN A 705 45.38 22.76 15.00
N ARG A 706 44.84 21.70 14.46
CA ARG A 706 45.24 20.30 14.74
C ARG A 706 45.10 19.48 13.46
N ASP A 707 46.25 19.02 12.97
CA ASP A 707 46.39 18.03 11.93
C ASP A 707 45.73 16.70 12.31
N PHE A 708 44.94 16.14 11.39
CA PHE A 708 44.76 14.70 11.23
C PHE A 708 44.50 14.35 9.75
N GLY A 709 45.25 13.33 9.32
CA GLY A 709 45.57 12.87 7.98
C GLY A 709 44.41 12.58 7.00
N SER A 710 44.72 12.97 5.81
CA SER A 710 44.45 12.48 4.45
C SER A 710 43.30 11.50 4.17
N ALA A 711 42.27 12.00 3.44
CA ALA A 711 41.74 11.41 2.19
C ALA A 711 40.73 12.40 1.55
N GLY A 712 41.15 13.09 0.49
CA GLY A 712 40.32 14.00 -0.29
C GLY A 712 41.19 14.99 -1.06
N GLY A 713 41.06 15.02 -2.38
CA GLY A 713 41.88 15.84 -3.27
C GLY A 713 41.94 17.30 -2.82
N THR A 714 43.13 17.87 -2.90
CA THR A 714 43.41 19.30 -2.63
C THR A 714 42.55 20.19 -3.54
N LEU A 715 41.75 21.05 -2.92
CA LEU A 715 40.99 22.08 -3.65
C LEU A 715 41.97 23.07 -4.31
N SER A 716 41.72 23.44 -5.55
CA SER A 716 42.51 24.39 -6.32
C SER A 716 42.27 25.86 -5.96
N TYR A 717 41.39 26.14 -4.98
CA TYR A 717 40.97 27.47 -4.55
C TYR A 717 40.80 27.52 -3.02
N GLN A 718 40.88 28.73 -2.46
CA GLN A 718 40.76 29.03 -1.03
C GLN A 718 39.65 30.06 -0.75
N VAL A 719 39.33 30.27 0.52
CA VAL A 719 38.42 31.36 0.94
C VAL A 719 38.98 32.71 0.53
N GLY A 720 38.21 33.52 -0.15
CA GLY A 720 38.60 34.80 -0.74
C GLY A 720 39.01 34.70 -2.21
N ASP A 721 39.19 33.51 -2.77
CA ASP A 721 39.48 33.36 -4.19
C ASP A 721 38.26 33.58 -5.07
N ARG A 722 38.46 34.21 -6.23
CA ARG A 722 37.44 34.28 -7.27
C ARG A 722 37.40 33.00 -8.06
N VAL A 723 36.16 32.47 -8.21
CA VAL A 723 35.93 31.21 -8.89
C VAL A 723 34.77 31.37 -9.92
N ARG A 724 34.85 30.57 -10.97
CA ARG A 724 33.81 30.50 -12.01
C ARG A 724 33.07 29.18 -11.97
N HIS A 725 31.75 29.26 -11.94
CA HIS A 725 30.84 28.15 -12.08
C HIS A 725 30.10 28.20 -13.43
N ILE A 726 29.94 27.07 -14.12
CA ILE A 726 29.35 27.00 -15.48
C ILE A 726 27.95 27.63 -15.54
N LYS A 727 27.14 27.46 -14.50
CA LYS A 727 25.75 27.92 -14.47
C LYS A 727 25.55 29.28 -13.78
N PHE A 728 26.39 29.61 -12.77
CA PHE A 728 26.16 30.77 -11.91
C PHE A 728 27.13 31.93 -12.21
N GLY A 729 28.13 31.73 -13.10
CA GLY A 729 29.12 32.72 -13.45
C GLY A 729 30.23 32.88 -12.41
N ASP A 730 30.80 34.11 -12.37
CA ASP A 730 31.89 34.43 -11.45
C ASP A 730 31.40 34.77 -10.05
N GLY A 731 32.16 34.45 -9.02
CA GLY A 731 31.85 34.72 -7.64
C GLY A 731 33.04 34.56 -6.75
N GLU A 732 32.96 34.96 -5.48
CA GLU A 732 33.98 34.87 -4.46
C GLU A 732 33.69 33.75 -3.45
N VAL A 733 34.69 32.96 -3.10
CA VAL A 733 34.56 31.87 -2.11
C VAL A 733 34.48 32.47 -0.71
N MET A 734 33.32 32.40 -0.07
CA MET A 734 33.10 32.97 1.25
C MET A 734 33.44 32.04 2.41
N ALA A 735 33.29 30.73 2.22
CA ALA A 735 33.62 29.73 3.24
C ALA A 735 33.86 28.35 2.62
N ILE A 736 34.73 27.58 3.22
CA ILE A 736 34.96 26.16 2.92
C ILE A 736 34.88 25.38 4.23
N VAL A 737 33.97 24.43 4.32
CA VAL A 737 33.74 23.59 5.50
C VAL A 737 33.99 22.13 5.13
N SER A 738 34.84 21.44 5.90
CA SER A 738 35.10 20.01 5.68
C SER A 738 33.90 19.18 6.15
N GLY A 739 33.31 18.39 5.25
CA GLY A 739 32.13 17.53 5.50
C GLY A 739 32.50 16.02 5.54
N GLY A 740 33.70 15.65 5.99
CA GLY A 740 34.12 14.25 6.17
C GLY A 740 34.55 13.52 4.89
N ARG A 741 33.80 13.60 3.80
CA ARG A 741 34.16 13.01 2.49
C ARG A 741 34.28 14.03 1.35
N ASP A 742 33.78 15.25 1.56
CA ASP A 742 33.78 16.33 0.57
C ASP A 742 33.79 17.68 1.31
N TYR A 743 34.13 18.76 0.60
CA TYR A 743 34.09 20.11 1.14
C TYR A 743 32.78 20.81 0.74
N GLU A 744 32.06 21.37 1.70
CA GLU A 744 30.98 22.31 1.44
C GLU A 744 31.57 23.71 1.20
N VAL A 745 31.40 24.23 -0.01
CA VAL A 745 31.90 25.52 -0.43
C VAL A 745 30.75 26.50 -0.55
N THR A 746 30.87 27.63 0.13
CA THR A 746 29.92 28.75 0.01
C THR A 746 30.56 29.80 -0.90
N VAL A 747 29.87 30.10 -2.01
CA VAL A 747 30.32 31.10 -3.01
C VAL A 747 29.27 32.17 -3.14
N ASP A 748 29.69 33.42 -3.12
CA ASP A 748 28.83 34.58 -3.44
C ASP A 748 29.05 34.99 -4.90
N PHE A 749 28.10 34.62 -5.74
CA PHE A 749 28.17 34.85 -7.18
C PHE A 749 27.66 36.26 -7.55
N ASP A 750 28.38 36.96 -8.42
CA ASP A 750 28.08 38.36 -8.82
C ASP A 750 26.64 38.56 -9.34
N LYS A 751 26.06 37.55 -10.00
CA LYS A 751 24.71 37.59 -10.60
C LYS A 751 23.68 36.69 -9.92
N ALA A 752 24.10 35.67 -9.16
CA ALA A 752 23.21 34.64 -8.64
C ALA A 752 23.11 34.63 -7.11
N GLY A 753 23.82 35.56 -6.43
CA GLY A 753 23.89 35.64 -4.96
C GLY A 753 24.59 34.44 -4.31
N THR A 754 24.55 34.36 -3.00
CA THR A 754 25.25 33.35 -2.24
C THR A 754 24.64 31.96 -2.41
N LYS A 755 25.49 30.96 -2.75
CA LYS A 755 25.13 29.55 -2.92
C LYS A 755 26.09 28.66 -2.14
N LYS A 756 25.53 27.57 -1.55
CA LYS A 756 26.30 26.50 -0.94
C LYS A 756 26.30 25.28 -1.85
N MET A 757 27.43 24.65 -2.03
CA MET A 757 27.58 23.49 -2.92
C MET A 757 28.74 22.59 -2.47
N PHE A 758 28.69 21.31 -2.80
CA PHE A 758 29.80 20.39 -2.53
C PHE A 758 30.89 20.51 -3.61
N ALA A 759 32.13 20.58 -3.21
CA ALA A 759 33.29 20.85 -4.10
C ALA A 759 33.44 19.85 -5.24
N SER A 760 33.16 18.55 -4.99
CA SER A 760 33.22 17.49 -6.00
C SER A 760 32.16 17.68 -7.13
N PHE A 761 31.01 18.26 -6.81
CA PHE A 761 29.93 18.50 -7.77
C PHE A 761 29.95 19.90 -8.38
N ALA A 762 30.51 20.88 -7.68
CA ALA A 762 30.45 22.27 -8.06
C ALA A 762 31.32 22.62 -9.29
N LYS A 763 32.33 21.80 -9.61
CA LYS A 763 33.29 22.00 -10.72
C LYS A 763 33.79 23.46 -10.84
N LEU A 764 34.04 24.09 -9.69
CA LEU A 764 34.55 25.45 -9.60
C LEU A 764 35.97 25.54 -10.17
N LYS A 765 36.23 26.55 -10.98
CA LYS A 765 37.56 26.86 -11.50
C LYS A 765 38.01 28.21 -10.94
N LYS A 766 39.20 28.30 -10.43
CA LYS A 766 39.82 29.56 -10.02
C LYS A 766 40.01 30.44 -11.28
N VAL A 767 39.58 31.70 -11.16
CA VAL A 767 39.67 32.69 -12.26
C VAL A 767 40.92 33.53 -12.10
#